data_db266e839be358fdfb9a2a9857a7259b
#
_entry.id   db266e839be358fdfb9a2a9857a7259b
#
_cell.length_a   1.000
_cell.length_b   1.000
_cell.length_c   1.000
_cell.angle_alpha   90.00
_cell.angle_beta   90.00
_cell.angle_gamma   90.00
#
_symmetry.space_group_name_H-M   'P 1'
#
loop_
_entity.id
_entity.type
_entity.pdbx_description
1 polymer ?
#
loop_
_entity_poly.entity_id
_entity_poly.type
_entity_poly.pdbx_seq_one_letter_code
_entity_poly.pdbx_strand_id
1 'polypeptide(L)'
;MMKRKFIFLLFALCAMIVSAQNTKYVNMFMGSSGDNGQLAPGATVPFGVICVCPDSDPNTHAGYNYETTKVTGISINRLSGVGCSGGGGNIRIRPLHPSKELHINKKTERAVPGYYATAFTNGIQTKLTATNQMAVEKYLYPKEIPAALWIDFSSCFEADATYEYSQAAPTILEGFIHAKTVCGRGMYKLYFSLNTDKPFKLKEIDGEQPCLDFGNDVRKVEVRIAVSALSTDVARKECARWNKYSFNRLKKNSYKEWKELLATVDVKGGTDDDKAIFYTSLYRACLSPVDVTSADGRYLGTDGKVYRADGFRYYSNWSLWDTFRTKFPLLILLKPGQMRDIATSLLHLYRTGKKDWATLDESTPTVRTEHAVILLLDAYRKGITDLDFNIGYAGMKEEMERLLMRKPDQKMEAACDLWAMAQISEIMGKKEDAILYKERAERLFEETWKKEFMNIDASYEIMKGNGLYQGTRWQYRWAAPQFLDKMIEWVGKDTLCAQLSYFFDNHLYNQGNEPDIHVPYIFNRLGAPEKTQQLVRNLMTEPMIHKYGGNAEFKKPYFGKAFKNHPIGYSPEMDEDDGTMSAWYAFGALGFYPMLVGDEHYELTSPLFDKIVLRLENGNKLTIQTVDRVQKDMPIRSVTFNGSKVENFRISHNELIKGGKLIFNY
;
A
#
# COMPACT_ATOMS: atom_id res chain seq x y z
N MET A 1 -32.40 -24.04 29.31
CA MET A 1 -31.46 -22.89 29.18
C MET A 1 -30.01 -23.31 28.95
N MET A 2 -29.51 -24.42 29.44
CA MET A 2 -28.11 -24.86 29.24
C MET A 2 -27.76 -25.31 27.80
N LYS A 3 -28.65 -25.95 27.06
CA LYS A 3 -28.38 -26.41 25.67
C LYS A 3 -28.18 -25.27 24.65
N ARG A 4 -28.82 -24.10 24.82
CA ARG A 4 -28.63 -22.93 23.92
C ARG A 4 -27.30 -22.23 24.12
N LYS A 5 -26.74 -22.22 25.34
CA LYS A 5 -25.41 -21.62 25.59
C LYS A 5 -24.26 -22.45 25.00
N PHE A 6 -24.43 -23.79 24.98
CA PHE A 6 -23.41 -24.68 24.36
C PHE A 6 -23.35 -24.55 22.83
N ILE A 7 -24.50 -24.38 22.18
CA ILE A 7 -24.54 -24.16 20.70
C ILE A 7 -23.92 -22.83 20.31
N PHE A 8 -24.12 -21.75 21.08
CA PHE A 8 -23.47 -20.46 20.83
C PHE A 8 -21.95 -20.52 21.07
N LEU A 9 -21.48 -21.27 22.05
CA LEU A 9 -20.03 -21.46 22.27
C LEU A 9 -19.39 -22.30 21.16
N LEU A 10 -20.07 -23.32 20.63
CA LEU A 10 -19.58 -24.10 19.49
C LEU A 10 -19.51 -23.27 18.18
N PHE A 11 -20.51 -22.41 17.92
CA PHE A 11 -20.48 -21.49 16.76
C PHE A 11 -19.40 -20.43 16.89
N ALA A 12 -19.15 -19.89 18.07
CA ALA A 12 -18.05 -18.97 18.33
C ALA A 12 -16.69 -19.66 18.20
N LEU A 13 -16.55 -20.91 18.66
CA LEU A 13 -15.32 -21.70 18.46
C LEU A 13 -15.09 -22.07 16.98
N CYS A 14 -16.13 -22.44 16.23
CA CYS A 14 -16.01 -22.69 14.78
C CYS A 14 -15.64 -21.43 14.00
N ALA A 15 -16.18 -20.26 14.37
CA ALA A 15 -15.80 -18.98 13.75
C ALA A 15 -14.32 -18.62 14.07
N MET A 16 -13.84 -18.91 15.27
CA MET A 16 -12.43 -18.71 15.64
C MET A 16 -11.48 -19.68 14.92
N ILE A 17 -11.89 -20.90 14.60
CA ILE A 17 -11.05 -21.90 13.92
C ILE A 17 -10.90 -21.54 12.44
N VAL A 18 -11.94 -21.05 11.77
CA VAL A 18 -11.87 -20.62 10.36
C VAL A 18 -10.97 -19.38 10.21
N SER A 19 -11.05 -18.41 11.13
CA SER A 19 -10.23 -17.21 11.15
C SER A 19 -8.71 -17.47 11.35
N ALA A 20 -8.31 -18.62 11.88
CA ALA A 20 -6.89 -18.95 12.07
C ALA A 20 -6.20 -19.39 10.78
N GLN A 21 -6.92 -19.61 9.71
CA GLN A 21 -6.39 -20.19 8.47
C GLN A 21 -5.84 -19.18 7.47
N ASN A 22 -6.32 -17.94 7.47
CA ASN A 22 -6.03 -16.97 6.39
C ASN A 22 -4.59 -16.43 6.45
N THR A 23 -4.05 -16.18 7.64
CA THR A 23 -2.67 -15.72 7.83
C THR A 23 -1.61 -16.72 7.34
N LYS A 24 -1.93 -18.00 7.23
CA LYS A 24 -1.02 -19.03 6.71
C LYS A 24 -0.73 -18.90 5.22
N TYR A 25 -1.62 -18.25 4.48
CA TYR A 25 -1.46 -18.02 3.05
C TYR A 25 -0.61 -16.79 2.74
N VAL A 26 -0.35 -15.90 3.69
CA VAL A 26 0.49 -14.73 3.44
C VAL A 26 1.94 -15.15 3.21
N ASN A 27 2.44 -14.93 2.00
CA ASN A 27 3.83 -15.12 1.63
C ASN A 27 4.59 -13.80 1.79
N MET A 28 5.27 -13.63 2.94
CA MET A 28 6.02 -12.43 3.26
C MET A 28 7.18 -12.15 2.29
N PHE A 29 7.69 -13.18 1.61
CA PHE A 29 8.80 -13.06 0.66
C PHE A 29 8.36 -12.79 -0.78
N MET A 30 7.07 -12.82 -1.09
CA MET A 30 6.59 -12.50 -2.43
C MET A 30 6.99 -11.07 -2.83
N GLY A 31 7.66 -10.90 -3.98
CA GLY A 31 8.11 -9.59 -4.48
C GLY A 31 9.32 -8.99 -3.75
N SER A 32 10.12 -9.80 -3.04
CA SER A 32 11.29 -9.34 -2.30
C SER A 32 12.62 -9.73 -2.96
N SER A 33 12.59 -10.19 -4.22
CA SER A 33 13.78 -10.52 -5.02
C SER A 33 14.11 -9.43 -6.02
N GLY A 34 15.31 -8.86 -5.93
CA GLY A 34 15.82 -7.88 -6.89
C GLY A 34 14.88 -6.68 -7.05
N ASP A 35 14.65 -6.29 -8.28
CA ASP A 35 13.82 -5.12 -8.62
C ASP A 35 12.34 -5.48 -8.91
N ASN A 36 11.88 -6.65 -8.46
CA ASN A 36 10.51 -7.09 -8.70
C ASN A 36 9.64 -6.83 -7.46
N GLY A 37 8.82 -5.80 -7.50
CA GLY A 37 7.85 -5.44 -6.46
C GLY A 37 8.39 -4.56 -5.34
N GLN A 38 9.71 -4.48 -5.12
CA GLN A 38 10.35 -3.62 -4.12
C GLN A 38 9.82 -3.83 -2.69
N LEU A 39 9.69 -5.08 -2.26
CA LEU A 39 9.03 -5.47 -1.02
C LEU A 39 10.00 -6.10 -0.01
N ALA A 40 9.67 -6.00 1.27
CA ALA A 40 10.44 -6.56 2.38
C ALA A 40 9.59 -7.45 3.29
N PRO A 41 10.17 -8.54 3.87
CA PRO A 41 9.46 -9.45 4.78
C PRO A 41 9.46 -8.97 6.24
N GLY A 42 9.51 -7.66 6.47
CA GLY A 42 9.66 -7.06 7.80
C GLY A 42 8.50 -7.34 8.76
N ALA A 43 8.81 -7.32 10.04
CA ALA A 43 7.80 -7.41 11.08
C ALA A 43 7.14 -6.03 11.29
N THR A 44 5.82 -5.97 11.10
CA THR A 44 5.00 -4.77 11.25
C THR A 44 3.60 -5.13 11.76
N VAL A 45 2.81 -4.15 12.17
CA VAL A 45 1.36 -4.24 12.37
C VAL A 45 0.62 -3.56 11.22
N PRO A 46 -0.69 -3.80 11.01
CA PRO A 46 -1.45 -3.05 10.01
C PRO A 46 -1.32 -1.55 10.22
N PHE A 47 -1.00 -0.81 9.15
CA PHE A 47 -0.83 0.66 9.17
C PHE A 47 0.20 1.16 10.19
N GLY A 48 1.20 0.35 10.51
CA GLY A 48 2.23 0.66 11.51
C GLY A 48 3.41 1.44 10.94
N VAL A 49 3.91 2.42 11.70
CA VAL A 49 5.13 3.20 11.38
C VAL A 49 6.36 2.29 11.29
N ILE A 50 6.38 1.25 12.12
CA ILE A 50 7.51 0.32 12.19
C ILE A 50 7.33 -0.83 11.20
N CYS A 51 8.39 -1.05 10.41
CA CYS A 51 8.60 -2.28 9.63
C CYS A 51 10.05 -2.71 9.81
N VAL A 52 10.32 -3.47 10.87
CA VAL A 52 11.68 -3.90 11.25
C VAL A 52 12.09 -5.11 10.45
N CYS A 53 13.24 -5.00 9.74
CA CYS A 53 13.70 -5.99 8.78
C CYS A 53 15.22 -5.92 8.58
N PRO A 54 15.91 -7.01 8.23
CA PRO A 54 17.29 -6.94 7.74
C PRO A 54 17.40 -6.11 6.46
N ASP A 55 18.53 -5.39 6.34
CA ASP A 55 18.93 -4.66 5.14
C ASP A 55 20.03 -5.44 4.43
N SER A 56 19.81 -5.75 3.15
CA SER A 56 20.68 -6.58 2.32
C SER A 56 21.85 -5.80 1.71
N ASP A 57 22.86 -6.55 1.25
CA ASP A 57 23.96 -6.03 0.44
C ASP A 57 24.19 -6.98 -0.76
N PRO A 58 23.92 -6.58 -2.01
CA PRO A 58 23.31 -5.30 -2.37
C PRO A 58 21.85 -5.18 -1.89
N ASN A 59 21.44 -3.94 -1.59
CA ASN A 59 20.06 -3.65 -1.21
C ASN A 59 19.15 -3.44 -2.43
N THR A 60 17.85 -3.38 -2.16
CA THR A 60 16.81 -2.87 -3.07
C THR A 60 16.23 -1.59 -2.48
N HIS A 61 15.29 -0.96 -3.18
CA HIS A 61 14.59 0.23 -2.66
C HIS A 61 13.88 -0.02 -1.32
N ALA A 62 13.41 -1.27 -1.05
CA ALA A 62 12.85 -1.66 0.23
C ALA A 62 13.92 -2.11 1.27
N GLY A 63 15.18 -2.03 0.92
CA GLY A 63 16.31 -2.42 1.77
C GLY A 63 16.62 -3.91 1.82
N TYR A 64 15.67 -4.80 1.56
CA TYR A 64 15.82 -6.25 1.59
C TYR A 64 15.85 -6.84 0.18
N ASN A 65 16.77 -7.80 -0.04
CA ASN A 65 16.84 -8.59 -1.26
C ASN A 65 16.95 -10.08 -0.93
N TYR A 66 15.96 -10.88 -1.38
CA TYR A 66 15.93 -12.31 -1.13
C TYR A 66 17.11 -13.08 -1.77
N GLU A 67 17.66 -12.59 -2.88
CA GLU A 67 18.74 -13.25 -3.63
C GLU A 67 20.09 -13.23 -2.92
N THR A 68 20.29 -12.34 -1.95
CA THR A 68 21.54 -12.25 -1.19
C THR A 68 21.39 -12.78 0.23
N THR A 69 22.50 -13.26 0.78
CA THR A 69 22.60 -13.63 2.21
C THR A 69 23.28 -12.54 3.03
N LYS A 70 24.10 -11.69 2.39
CA LYS A 70 24.85 -10.63 3.07
C LYS A 70 23.91 -9.50 3.49
N VAL A 71 24.04 -9.06 4.73
CA VAL A 71 23.25 -7.97 5.31
C VAL A 71 24.14 -6.95 6.01
N THR A 72 23.72 -5.69 5.93
CA THR A 72 24.40 -4.57 6.59
C THR A 72 23.94 -4.38 8.03
N GLY A 73 22.74 -4.80 8.37
CA GLY A 73 22.13 -4.73 9.70
C GLY A 73 20.63 -4.92 9.65
N ILE A 74 19.93 -4.41 10.66
CA ILE A 74 18.48 -4.45 10.79
C ILE A 74 18.02 -3.02 11.03
N SER A 75 17.19 -2.46 10.15
CA SER A 75 16.59 -1.14 10.30
C SER A 75 15.12 -1.23 10.68
N ILE A 76 14.55 -0.13 11.22
CA ILE A 76 13.25 -0.17 11.91
C ILE A 76 12.07 0.30 11.06
N ASN A 77 12.30 1.03 9.99
CA ASN A 77 11.25 1.60 9.14
C ASN A 77 11.60 1.54 7.66
N ARG A 78 10.58 1.48 6.82
CA ARG A 78 10.71 1.52 5.36
C ARG A 78 9.37 1.80 4.69
N LEU A 79 9.42 2.39 3.53
CA LEU A 79 8.32 2.41 2.58
C LEU A 79 8.58 1.30 1.56
N SER A 80 7.66 0.36 1.42
CA SER A 80 7.81 -0.82 0.55
C SER A 80 6.96 -0.67 -0.70
N GLY A 81 7.44 -1.25 -1.82
CA GLY A 81 6.70 -1.31 -3.07
C GLY A 81 6.89 -0.12 -3.99
N VAL A 82 7.63 0.89 -3.60
CA VAL A 82 7.84 2.12 -4.39
C VAL A 82 9.16 2.06 -5.13
N GLY A 83 9.12 2.22 -6.45
CA GLY A 83 10.25 2.11 -7.36
C GLY A 83 11.14 3.35 -7.46
N CYS A 84 11.18 4.20 -6.47
CA CYS A 84 12.12 5.32 -6.38
C CYS A 84 13.41 4.92 -5.63
N SER A 85 14.10 5.85 -5.03
CA SER A 85 15.35 5.59 -4.31
C SER A 85 15.19 4.89 -2.96
N GLY A 86 13.94 4.55 -2.59
CA GLY A 86 13.61 3.98 -1.29
C GLY A 86 13.34 5.02 -0.21
N GLY A 87 12.78 4.59 0.91
CA GLY A 87 12.48 5.47 2.05
C GLY A 87 12.59 4.75 3.37
N GLY A 88 13.14 5.40 4.38
CA GLY A 88 13.44 4.81 5.69
C GLY A 88 14.81 4.17 5.76
N GLY A 89 14.92 3.00 6.40
CA GLY A 89 16.20 2.34 6.64
C GLY A 89 16.94 2.90 7.85
N ASN A 90 16.20 3.49 8.78
CA ASN A 90 16.78 4.24 9.88
C ASN A 90 17.10 3.38 11.10
N ILE A 91 18.05 3.88 11.92
CA ILE A 91 18.50 3.27 13.18
C ILE A 91 18.85 1.79 12.93
N ARG A 92 19.86 1.58 12.08
CA ARG A 92 20.27 0.24 11.69
C ARG A 92 21.15 -0.38 12.76
N ILE A 93 20.68 -1.48 13.33
CA ILE A 93 21.40 -2.24 14.37
C ILE A 93 22.08 -3.45 13.76
N ARG A 94 23.33 -3.68 14.19
CA ARG A 94 24.16 -4.79 13.76
C ARG A 94 24.70 -5.55 14.97
N PRO A 95 24.46 -6.88 15.11
CA PRO A 95 24.92 -7.66 16.26
C PRO A 95 26.35 -8.15 16.13
N LEU A 96 27.12 -7.64 15.18
CA LEU A 96 28.50 -8.00 14.90
C LEU A 96 29.27 -6.75 14.47
N HIS A 97 30.57 -6.68 14.78
CA HIS A 97 31.46 -5.56 14.41
C HIS A 97 31.32 -5.22 12.90
N PRO A 98 31.21 -3.95 12.49
CA PRO A 98 30.99 -3.55 11.10
C PRO A 98 32.06 -4.09 10.11
N SER A 99 33.30 -4.24 10.53
CA SER A 99 34.36 -4.79 9.70
C SER A 99 34.23 -6.28 9.35
N LYS A 100 33.32 -7.02 10.02
CA LYS A 100 33.08 -8.44 9.77
C LYS A 100 31.82 -8.62 8.96
N GLU A 101 31.83 -9.49 7.95
CA GLU A 101 30.63 -9.80 7.16
C GLU A 101 29.56 -10.49 8.00
N LEU A 102 28.32 -10.17 7.74
CA LEU A 102 27.15 -10.75 8.39
C LEU A 102 26.24 -11.37 7.33
N HIS A 103 26.04 -12.69 7.42
CA HIS A 103 25.25 -13.45 6.45
C HIS A 103 24.08 -14.17 7.11
N ILE A 104 22.89 -14.04 6.53
CA ILE A 104 21.69 -14.80 6.90
C ILE A 104 21.88 -16.28 6.51
N ASN A 105 21.55 -17.17 7.41
CA ASN A 105 21.33 -18.58 7.09
C ASN A 105 19.90 -18.76 6.57
N LYS A 106 19.72 -18.73 5.25
CA LYS A 106 18.40 -18.84 4.58
C LYS A 106 17.54 -20.01 5.04
N LYS A 107 18.16 -21.13 5.48
CA LYS A 107 17.43 -22.30 6.00
C LYS A 107 16.67 -22.00 7.31
N THR A 108 17.11 -20.99 8.05
CA THR A 108 16.51 -20.58 9.32
C THR A 108 15.59 -19.37 9.20
N GLU A 109 15.60 -18.71 8.03
CA GLU A 109 14.84 -17.49 7.78
C GLU A 109 13.34 -17.79 7.77
N ARG A 110 12.58 -17.02 8.56
CA ARG A 110 11.15 -17.16 8.72
C ARG A 110 10.51 -15.80 8.86
N ALA A 111 9.49 -15.55 8.04
CA ALA A 111 8.64 -14.37 8.13
C ALA A 111 7.17 -14.78 8.12
N VAL A 112 6.40 -14.20 9.02
CA VAL A 112 4.94 -14.27 9.06
C VAL A 112 4.39 -12.90 9.48
N PRO A 113 3.13 -12.56 9.21
CA PRO A 113 2.58 -11.27 9.62
C PRO A 113 2.89 -10.94 11.09
N GLY A 114 3.55 -9.80 11.29
CA GLY A 114 3.96 -9.31 12.62
C GLY A 114 5.23 -9.94 13.23
N TYR A 115 5.95 -10.79 12.49
CA TYR A 115 7.14 -11.45 13.02
C TYR A 115 8.14 -11.85 11.93
N TYR A 116 9.43 -11.62 12.24
CA TYR A 116 10.56 -12.12 11.45
C TYR A 116 11.60 -12.77 12.36
N ALA A 117 12.31 -13.78 11.88
CA ALA A 117 13.43 -14.40 12.59
C ALA A 117 14.42 -15.06 11.64
N THR A 118 15.70 -15.01 12.02
CA THR A 118 16.76 -15.75 11.32
C THR A 118 17.92 -16.05 12.27
N ALA A 119 18.77 -17.01 11.91
CA ALA A 119 20.12 -17.16 12.44
C ALA A 119 21.11 -16.66 11.39
N PHE A 120 22.17 -16.00 11.84
CA PHE A 120 23.31 -15.70 11.00
C PHE A 120 24.29 -16.89 10.95
N THR A 121 25.13 -16.94 9.94
CA THR A 121 26.06 -18.04 9.73
C THR A 121 27.10 -18.20 10.86
N ASN A 122 27.34 -17.13 11.63
CA ASN A 122 28.20 -17.13 12.83
C ASN A 122 27.51 -17.64 14.11
N GLY A 123 26.23 -18.06 14.02
CA GLY A 123 25.46 -18.59 15.14
C GLY A 123 24.66 -17.57 15.95
N ILE A 124 24.81 -16.26 15.72
CA ILE A 124 23.93 -15.25 16.32
C ILE A 124 22.55 -15.43 15.75
N GLN A 125 21.51 -15.34 16.61
CA GLN A 125 20.11 -15.41 16.17
C GLN A 125 19.42 -14.10 16.45
N THR A 126 18.50 -13.69 15.54
CA THR A 126 17.63 -12.54 15.74
C THR A 126 16.17 -12.90 15.63
N LYS A 127 15.31 -12.23 16.41
CA LYS A 127 13.85 -12.31 16.36
C LYS A 127 13.29 -10.90 16.45
N LEU A 128 12.41 -10.56 15.53
CA LEU A 128 11.85 -9.21 15.36
C LEU A 128 10.33 -9.24 15.49
N THR A 129 9.77 -8.24 16.11
CA THR A 129 8.34 -7.94 16.11
C THR A 129 8.11 -6.44 16.29
N ALA A 130 6.90 -5.95 16.12
CA ALA A 130 6.59 -4.52 16.21
C ALA A 130 5.27 -4.25 16.91
N THR A 131 5.14 -3.05 17.43
CA THR A 131 3.87 -2.34 17.62
C THR A 131 3.77 -1.24 16.57
N ASN A 132 2.75 -0.38 16.62
CA ASN A 132 2.63 0.72 15.66
C ASN A 132 3.91 1.58 15.59
N GLN A 133 4.44 2.03 16.74
CA GLN A 133 5.55 2.99 16.81
C GLN A 133 6.77 2.46 17.57
N MET A 134 6.87 1.15 17.81
CA MET A 134 8.01 0.57 18.51
C MET A 134 8.46 -0.75 17.86
N ALA A 135 9.73 -0.80 17.42
CA ALA A 135 10.42 -2.02 17.03
C ALA A 135 10.89 -2.79 18.28
N VAL A 136 10.84 -4.11 18.22
CA VAL A 136 11.36 -4.99 19.26
C VAL A 136 12.24 -6.05 18.64
N GLU A 137 13.51 -5.99 18.97
CA GLU A 137 14.56 -6.87 18.47
C GLU A 137 15.14 -7.70 19.60
N LYS A 138 15.36 -8.97 19.34
CA LYS A 138 15.93 -9.88 20.31
C LYS A 138 17.08 -10.64 19.69
N TYR A 139 18.25 -10.55 20.33
CA TYR A 139 19.49 -11.17 19.90
C TYR A 139 19.90 -12.28 20.87
N LEU A 140 20.36 -13.40 20.34
CA LEU A 140 20.88 -14.54 21.07
C LEU A 140 22.33 -14.79 20.59
N TYR A 141 23.29 -14.76 21.50
CA TYR A 141 24.69 -14.88 21.18
C TYR A 141 25.23 -16.27 21.57
N PRO A 142 26.03 -16.94 20.72
CA PRO A 142 26.83 -18.11 21.12
C PRO A 142 27.89 -17.71 22.13
N LYS A 143 28.47 -18.70 22.84
CA LYS A 143 29.44 -18.45 23.93
C LYS A 143 30.69 -17.72 23.47
N GLU A 144 31.10 -17.94 22.25
CA GLU A 144 32.34 -17.47 21.65
C GLU A 144 32.28 -16.04 21.17
N ILE A 145 31.05 -15.45 21.11
CA ILE A 145 30.86 -14.09 20.62
C ILE A 145 30.35 -13.20 21.75
N PRO A 146 31.11 -12.17 22.15
CA PRO A 146 30.67 -11.16 23.11
C PRO A 146 29.38 -10.48 22.63
N ALA A 147 28.46 -10.21 23.56
CA ALA A 147 27.22 -9.51 23.21
C ALA A 147 27.49 -8.01 23.04
N ALA A 148 27.33 -7.54 21.80
CA ALA A 148 27.50 -6.13 21.48
C ALA A 148 26.57 -5.76 20.28
N LEU A 149 26.12 -4.52 20.26
CA LEU A 149 25.29 -3.98 19.18
C LEU A 149 25.92 -2.69 18.65
N TRP A 150 26.22 -2.65 17.37
CA TRP A 150 26.66 -1.45 16.65
C TRP A 150 25.45 -0.78 16.02
N ILE A 151 25.38 0.54 16.12
CA ILE A 151 24.23 1.30 15.65
C ILE A 151 24.67 2.31 14.60
N ASP A 152 24.09 2.20 13.43
CA ASP A 152 24.27 3.18 12.37
C ASP A 152 23.07 4.15 12.37
N PHE A 153 23.27 5.31 12.98
CA PHE A 153 22.28 6.37 13.02
C PHE A 153 22.22 7.18 11.72
N SER A 154 23.29 7.15 10.91
CA SER A 154 23.28 7.80 9.59
C SER A 154 22.49 7.00 8.54
N SER A 155 22.14 5.76 8.84
CA SER A 155 21.46 4.87 7.89
C SER A 155 20.15 5.46 7.37
N CYS A 156 20.03 5.55 6.05
CA CYS A 156 18.87 5.92 5.31
C CYS A 156 18.99 5.37 3.87
N PHE A 157 17.91 4.86 3.28
CA PHE A 157 17.98 4.29 1.92
C PHE A 157 18.16 5.36 0.84
N GLU A 158 17.72 6.60 1.09
CA GLU A 158 17.87 7.71 0.13
C GLU A 158 19.27 8.32 0.17
N ALA A 159 19.72 8.74 1.34
CA ALA A 159 21.03 9.34 1.59
C ALA A 159 21.30 9.38 3.10
N ASP A 160 22.55 9.50 3.50
CA ASP A 160 22.93 9.56 4.90
C ASP A 160 22.16 10.61 5.68
N ALA A 161 21.57 10.18 6.80
CA ALA A 161 20.85 11.05 7.73
C ALA A 161 21.82 11.79 8.66
N THR A 162 21.44 12.99 9.09
CA THR A 162 22.07 13.65 10.23
C THR A 162 21.40 13.18 11.51
N TYR A 163 22.16 13.15 12.63
CA TYR A 163 21.67 12.62 13.90
C TYR A 163 22.33 13.25 15.10
N GLU A 164 21.63 13.16 16.21
CA GLU A 164 22.18 13.41 17.55
C GLU A 164 21.67 12.32 18.51
N TYR A 165 22.51 11.89 19.44
CA TYR A 165 22.11 10.95 20.49
C TYR A 165 22.85 11.20 21.80
N SER A 166 22.29 10.67 22.90
CA SER A 166 22.89 10.69 24.23
C SER A 166 22.45 9.47 25.04
N GLN A 167 23.29 9.03 25.97
CA GLN A 167 22.93 8.00 26.93
C GLN A 167 22.17 8.62 28.10
N ALA A 168 20.85 8.42 28.14
CA ALA A 168 19.97 8.97 29.17
C ALA A 168 19.96 8.14 30.47
N ALA A 169 20.30 6.82 30.37
CA ALA A 169 20.39 5.90 31.50
C ALA A 169 21.31 4.69 31.14
N PRO A 170 21.69 3.86 32.08
CA PRO A 170 22.53 2.66 31.79
C PRO A 170 21.92 1.70 30.75
N THR A 171 20.62 1.77 30.51
CA THR A 171 19.87 0.95 29.54
C THR A 171 19.16 1.77 28.47
N ILE A 172 19.37 3.09 28.39
CA ILE A 172 18.59 3.98 27.52
C ILE A 172 19.52 4.88 26.70
N LEU A 173 19.35 4.82 25.38
CA LEU A 173 19.95 5.74 24.40
C LEU A 173 18.82 6.51 23.71
N GLU A 174 18.94 7.81 23.59
CA GLU A 174 17.90 8.69 23.03
C GLU A 174 18.48 9.73 22.09
N GLY A 175 17.67 10.19 21.15
CA GLY A 175 18.08 11.22 20.22
C GLY A 175 17.08 11.44 19.10
N PHE A 176 17.62 11.93 17.99
CA PHE A 176 16.86 12.06 16.75
C PHE A 176 17.74 11.77 15.53
N ILE A 177 17.09 11.45 14.44
CA ILE A 177 17.65 11.46 13.09
C ILE A 177 16.84 12.46 12.24
N HIS A 178 17.50 13.09 11.26
CA HIS A 178 16.89 13.95 10.27
C HIS A 178 17.30 13.42 8.90
N ALA A 179 16.35 12.90 8.14
CA ALA A 179 16.58 12.12 6.94
C ALA A 179 15.73 12.63 5.77
N LYS A 180 16.20 12.35 4.54
CA LYS A 180 15.44 12.60 3.32
C LYS A 180 14.30 11.61 3.16
N THR A 181 13.20 12.08 2.58
CA THR A 181 12.11 11.23 2.12
C THR A 181 12.44 10.62 0.76
N VAL A 182 11.55 9.79 0.25
CA VAL A 182 11.71 9.10 -1.05
C VAL A 182 11.95 10.11 -2.18
N CYS A 183 12.79 9.75 -3.14
CA CYS A 183 13.23 10.58 -4.28
C CYS A 183 13.91 11.90 -3.86
N GLY A 184 14.41 12.01 -2.63
CA GLY A 184 15.10 13.21 -2.11
C GLY A 184 14.28 14.50 -2.15
N ARG A 185 12.94 14.41 -2.17
CA ARG A 185 12.05 15.57 -2.37
C ARG A 185 11.72 16.32 -1.11
N GLY A 186 11.71 15.66 0.04
CA GLY A 186 11.39 16.24 1.33
C GLY A 186 12.29 15.70 2.44
N MET A 187 11.97 16.09 3.66
CA MET A 187 12.68 15.70 4.87
C MET A 187 11.71 15.24 5.95
N TYR A 188 12.16 14.37 6.83
CA TYR A 188 11.44 14.02 8.07
C TYR A 188 12.42 13.93 9.24
N LYS A 189 11.90 14.24 10.43
CA LYS A 189 12.64 14.12 11.68
C LYS A 189 12.03 13.01 12.53
N LEU A 190 12.85 12.04 12.91
CA LEU A 190 12.43 10.90 13.71
C LEU A 190 13.17 10.95 15.06
N TYR A 191 12.46 11.28 16.12
CA TYR A 191 12.95 11.19 17.49
C TYR A 191 12.83 9.73 17.96
N PHE A 192 13.80 9.23 18.73
CA PHE A 192 13.80 7.86 19.21
C PHE A 192 14.13 7.75 20.69
N SER A 193 13.66 6.66 21.31
CA SER A 193 14.13 6.15 22.60
C SER A 193 14.41 4.66 22.43
N LEU A 194 15.69 4.29 22.48
CA LEU A 194 16.19 2.92 22.42
C LEU A 194 16.45 2.42 23.83
N ASN A 195 15.77 1.35 24.23
CA ASN A 195 15.83 0.75 25.55
C ASN A 195 16.29 -0.69 25.45
N THR A 196 17.24 -1.09 26.31
CA THR A 196 17.75 -2.46 26.39
C THR A 196 17.34 -3.13 27.69
N ASP A 197 17.16 -4.46 27.67
CA ASP A 197 16.82 -5.23 28.89
C ASP A 197 18.04 -5.48 29.80
N LYS A 198 19.22 -5.03 29.39
CA LYS A 198 20.50 -5.12 30.12
C LYS A 198 21.22 -3.78 30.04
N PRO A 199 21.96 -3.39 31.10
CA PRO A 199 22.85 -2.23 31.02
C PRO A 199 23.98 -2.49 30.02
N PHE A 200 24.42 -1.44 29.33
CA PHE A 200 25.53 -1.47 28.38
C PHE A 200 26.58 -0.40 28.71
N LYS A 201 27.78 -0.62 28.21
CA LYS A 201 28.78 0.42 28.11
C LYS A 201 28.75 0.98 26.71
N LEU A 202 28.47 2.29 26.59
CA LEU A 202 28.59 2.97 25.32
C LEU A 202 30.07 3.14 24.98
N LYS A 203 30.49 2.62 23.83
CA LYS A 203 31.83 2.79 23.25
C LYS A 203 31.70 3.64 22.00
N GLU A 204 32.45 4.73 21.98
CA GLU A 204 32.57 5.64 20.85
C GLU A 204 34.04 5.67 20.44
N ILE A 205 34.28 5.27 19.21
CA ILE A 205 35.64 5.25 18.62
C ILE A 205 35.56 6.14 17.37
N ASP A 206 36.46 7.09 17.25
CA ASP A 206 36.51 8.01 16.11
C ASP A 206 36.50 7.24 14.78
N GLY A 207 35.59 7.60 13.90
CA GLY A 207 35.38 6.97 12.60
C GLY A 207 34.61 5.64 12.62
N GLU A 208 34.14 5.17 13.80
CA GLU A 208 33.35 3.95 13.93
C GLU A 208 31.91 4.26 14.39
N GLN A 209 31.00 3.32 14.11
CA GLN A 209 29.63 3.36 14.65
C GLN A 209 29.63 3.17 16.16
N PRO A 210 28.79 3.87 16.95
CA PRO A 210 28.67 3.67 18.38
C PRO A 210 28.27 2.23 18.70
N CYS A 211 28.89 1.68 19.75
CA CYS A 211 28.70 0.30 20.16
C CYS A 211 28.12 0.22 21.58
N LEU A 212 27.01 -0.51 21.73
CA LEU A 212 26.46 -0.90 23.02
C LEU A 212 27.11 -2.24 23.43
N ASP A 213 28.09 -2.19 24.32
CA ASP A 213 28.84 -3.37 24.81
C ASP A 213 28.17 -3.92 26.08
N PHE A 214 27.71 -5.17 26.01
CA PHE A 214 27.07 -5.89 27.13
C PHE A 214 28.02 -6.85 27.85
N GLY A 215 29.24 -7.01 27.36
CA GLY A 215 30.27 -7.90 27.94
C GLY A 215 30.15 -9.36 27.50
N ASN A 216 31.06 -10.17 28.06
CA ASN A 216 31.25 -11.54 27.60
C ASN A 216 30.26 -12.55 28.18
N ASP A 217 29.58 -12.23 29.28
CA ASP A 217 28.68 -13.16 29.98
C ASP A 217 27.23 -13.06 29.55
N VAL A 218 26.88 -11.99 28.84
CA VAL A 218 25.52 -11.80 28.32
C VAL A 218 25.33 -12.65 27.07
N ARG A 219 24.24 -13.44 27.05
CA ARG A 219 23.89 -14.34 25.93
C ARG A 219 22.61 -13.95 25.25
N LYS A 220 21.88 -12.99 25.80
CA LYS A 220 20.61 -12.54 25.29
C LYS A 220 20.45 -11.06 25.55
N VAL A 221 20.12 -10.32 24.52
CA VAL A 221 19.78 -8.90 24.58
C VAL A 221 18.43 -8.68 23.90
N GLU A 222 17.54 -7.90 24.53
CA GLU A 222 16.30 -7.41 23.93
C GLU A 222 16.39 -5.90 23.83
N VAL A 223 16.13 -5.36 22.63
CA VAL A 223 16.15 -3.93 22.33
C VAL A 223 14.76 -3.50 21.92
N ARG A 224 14.30 -2.38 22.43
CA ARG A 224 13.04 -1.71 22.08
C ARG A 224 13.34 -0.31 21.61
N ILE A 225 12.93 0.01 20.39
CA ILE A 225 13.17 1.29 19.75
C ILE A 225 11.83 1.91 19.44
N ALA A 226 11.39 2.83 20.29
CA ALA A 226 10.18 3.61 20.03
C ALA A 226 10.54 4.90 19.30
N VAL A 227 9.65 5.33 18.41
CA VAL A 227 9.86 6.52 17.57
C VAL A 227 8.69 7.50 17.63
N SER A 228 8.98 8.77 17.32
CA SER A 228 7.98 9.83 17.22
C SER A 228 8.47 10.95 16.30
N ALA A 229 7.58 11.58 15.56
CA ALA A 229 7.86 12.81 14.82
C ALA A 229 7.84 14.06 15.73
N LEU A 230 7.41 13.94 16.99
CA LEU A 230 7.16 15.10 17.88
C LEU A 230 8.34 15.43 18.79
N SER A 231 8.83 14.45 19.53
CA SER A 231 9.96 14.65 20.47
C SER A 231 10.45 13.33 21.05
N THR A 232 11.67 13.34 21.60
CA THR A 232 12.27 12.24 22.35
C THR A 232 11.43 11.85 23.58
N ASP A 233 10.80 12.82 24.28
CA ASP A 233 9.92 12.53 25.40
C ASP A 233 8.68 11.72 24.98
N VAL A 234 8.11 11.99 23.81
CA VAL A 234 6.98 11.21 23.28
C VAL A 234 7.44 9.80 22.92
N ALA A 235 8.61 9.64 22.28
CA ALA A 235 9.18 8.32 21.97
C ALA A 235 9.47 7.52 23.25
N ARG A 236 10.00 8.17 24.30
CA ARG A 236 10.23 7.56 25.62
C ARG A 236 8.95 7.05 26.26
N LYS A 237 7.88 7.87 26.23
CA LYS A 237 6.57 7.49 26.76
C LYS A 237 5.96 6.31 25.99
N GLU A 238 6.14 6.27 24.68
CA GLU A 238 5.68 5.15 23.85
C GLU A 238 6.43 3.86 24.22
N CYS A 239 7.76 3.90 24.38
CA CYS A 239 8.53 2.77 24.85
C CYS A 239 8.06 2.29 26.25
N ALA A 240 7.89 3.21 27.19
CA ALA A 240 7.44 2.91 28.56
C ALA A 240 6.05 2.26 28.61
N ARG A 241 5.13 2.65 27.73
CA ARG A 241 3.78 2.06 27.59
C ARG A 241 3.82 0.56 27.38
N TRP A 242 4.84 0.05 26.67
CA TRP A 242 4.96 -1.35 26.29
C TRP A 242 5.93 -2.14 27.18
N ASN A 243 6.67 -1.52 28.09
CA ASN A 243 7.69 -2.17 28.93
C ASN A 243 7.18 -3.35 29.76
N LYS A 244 5.90 -3.31 30.17
CA LYS A 244 5.28 -4.39 30.94
C LYS A 244 5.02 -5.68 30.15
N TYR A 245 5.10 -5.64 28.82
CA TYR A 245 4.82 -6.78 27.96
C TYR A 245 6.10 -7.49 27.52
N SER A 246 6.12 -8.82 27.60
CA SER A 246 7.23 -9.63 27.06
C SER A 246 7.24 -9.62 25.53
N PHE A 247 8.38 -9.91 24.93
CA PHE A 247 8.52 -10.12 23.47
C PHE A 247 7.44 -11.04 22.91
N ASN A 248 7.21 -12.19 23.55
CA ASN A 248 6.20 -13.15 23.09
C ASN A 248 4.77 -12.59 23.14
N ARG A 249 4.47 -11.72 24.11
CA ARG A 249 3.17 -11.05 24.17
C ARG A 249 3.01 -10.03 23.05
N LEU A 250 4.05 -9.24 22.79
CA LEU A 250 4.03 -8.26 21.69
C LEU A 250 3.90 -8.96 20.34
N LYS A 251 4.70 -10.01 20.08
CA LYS A 251 4.56 -10.86 18.89
C LYS A 251 3.14 -11.42 18.72
N LYS A 252 2.51 -11.92 19.80
CA LYS A 252 1.14 -12.43 19.75
C LYS A 252 0.13 -11.33 19.43
N ASN A 253 0.32 -10.12 19.97
CA ASN A 253 -0.55 -8.99 19.69
C ASN A 253 -0.44 -8.56 18.21
N SER A 254 0.78 -8.38 17.69
CA SER A 254 1.01 -8.04 16.29
C SER A 254 0.38 -9.07 15.33
N TYR A 255 0.60 -10.36 15.59
CA TYR A 255 -0.04 -11.43 14.81
C TYR A 255 -1.58 -11.40 14.90
N LYS A 256 -2.13 -11.07 16.08
CA LYS A 256 -3.59 -10.98 16.29
C LYS A 256 -4.21 -9.88 15.44
N GLU A 257 -3.59 -8.71 15.34
CA GLU A 257 -4.07 -7.60 14.52
C GLU A 257 -4.17 -8.00 13.04
N TRP A 258 -3.13 -8.64 12.49
CA TRP A 258 -3.15 -9.19 11.13
C TRP A 258 -4.21 -10.28 10.94
N LYS A 259 -4.37 -11.17 11.93
CA LYS A 259 -5.38 -12.21 11.89
C LYS A 259 -6.80 -11.64 11.83
N GLU A 260 -7.09 -10.61 12.60
CA GLU A 260 -8.38 -9.93 12.64
C GLU A 260 -8.65 -9.20 11.31
N LEU A 261 -7.66 -8.53 10.75
CA LEU A 261 -7.78 -7.88 9.46
C LEU A 261 -8.05 -8.89 8.34
N LEU A 262 -7.23 -9.92 8.20
CA LEU A 262 -7.36 -10.92 7.14
C LEU A 262 -8.60 -11.80 7.29
N ALA A 263 -9.23 -11.85 8.48
CA ALA A 263 -10.49 -12.53 8.70
C ALA A 263 -11.71 -11.79 8.14
N THR A 264 -11.55 -10.55 7.66
CA THR A 264 -12.63 -9.81 6.97
C THR A 264 -13.04 -10.48 5.67
N VAL A 265 -12.15 -11.26 5.06
CA VAL A 265 -12.43 -11.96 3.80
C VAL A 265 -12.11 -13.45 3.93
N ASP A 266 -13.07 -14.31 3.59
CA ASP A 266 -12.87 -15.75 3.45
C ASP A 266 -13.12 -16.19 2.01
N VAL A 267 -12.24 -17.04 1.46
CA VAL A 267 -12.37 -17.58 0.10
C VAL A 267 -12.41 -19.11 0.09
N LYS A 268 -13.17 -19.68 -0.87
CA LYS A 268 -13.21 -21.11 -1.17
C LYS A 268 -13.06 -21.33 -2.67
N GLY A 269 -12.42 -22.45 -3.05
CA GLY A 269 -12.01 -22.70 -4.42
C GLY A 269 -10.66 -22.05 -4.73
N GLY A 270 -10.28 -21.99 -6.00
CA GLY A 270 -8.95 -21.57 -6.44
C GLY A 270 -7.82 -22.49 -5.98
N THR A 271 -6.61 -22.26 -6.46
CA THR A 271 -5.41 -22.97 -6.04
C THR A 271 -4.84 -22.40 -4.73
N ASP A 272 -3.89 -23.10 -4.12
CA ASP A 272 -3.19 -22.54 -2.94
C ASP A 272 -2.31 -21.34 -3.32
N ASP A 273 -1.77 -21.28 -4.54
CA ASP A 273 -1.06 -20.10 -5.04
C ASP A 273 -1.99 -18.90 -5.22
N ASP A 274 -3.20 -19.10 -5.76
CA ASP A 274 -4.21 -18.01 -5.86
C ASP A 274 -4.55 -17.44 -4.49
N LYS A 275 -4.72 -18.31 -3.48
CA LYS A 275 -4.98 -17.87 -2.10
C LYS A 275 -3.77 -17.16 -1.50
N ALA A 276 -2.56 -17.65 -1.78
CA ALA A 276 -1.33 -17.04 -1.28
C ALA A 276 -1.16 -15.63 -1.86
N ILE A 277 -1.31 -15.46 -3.18
CA ILE A 277 -1.24 -14.15 -3.82
C ILE A 277 -2.35 -13.24 -3.29
N PHE A 278 -3.59 -13.72 -3.18
CA PHE A 278 -4.74 -12.95 -2.69
C PHE A 278 -4.56 -12.44 -1.26
N TYR A 279 -4.22 -13.33 -0.31
CA TYR A 279 -4.03 -12.90 1.09
C TYR A 279 -2.77 -12.09 1.31
N THR A 280 -1.72 -12.31 0.50
CA THR A 280 -0.54 -11.46 0.48
C THR A 280 -0.89 -10.07 -0.06
N SER A 281 -1.74 -9.98 -1.07
CA SER A 281 -2.25 -8.72 -1.62
C SER A 281 -3.06 -7.94 -0.59
N LEU A 282 -3.97 -8.59 0.15
CA LEU A 282 -4.69 -7.95 1.25
C LEU A 282 -3.75 -7.46 2.37
N TYR A 283 -2.71 -8.24 2.69
CA TYR A 283 -1.67 -7.84 3.64
C TYR A 283 -0.93 -6.59 3.15
N ARG A 284 -0.48 -6.56 1.88
CA ARG A 284 0.26 -5.44 1.29
C ARG A 284 -0.57 -4.16 1.24
N ALA A 285 -1.84 -4.24 0.88
CA ALA A 285 -2.75 -3.09 0.84
C ALA A 285 -2.94 -2.39 2.21
N CYS A 286 -2.55 -3.03 3.32
CA CYS A 286 -2.71 -2.51 4.68
C CYS A 286 -1.35 -2.18 5.36
N LEU A 287 -0.26 -2.04 4.60
CA LEU A 287 1.04 -1.62 5.14
C LEU A 287 1.12 -0.10 5.31
N SER A 288 0.45 0.67 4.46
CA SER A 288 0.42 2.13 4.46
C SER A 288 -0.99 2.64 4.11
N PRO A 289 -1.31 3.94 4.31
CA PRO A 289 -0.51 4.91 5.06
C PRO A 289 -0.39 4.51 6.53
N VAL A 290 0.55 5.09 7.26
CA VAL A 290 0.84 4.69 8.63
C VAL A 290 0.25 5.68 9.64
N ASP A 291 -0.26 5.15 10.77
CA ASP A 291 -0.79 5.96 11.87
C ASP A 291 0.34 6.59 12.68
N VAL A 292 0.55 7.89 12.51
CA VAL A 292 1.60 8.67 13.20
C VAL A 292 1.09 9.39 14.44
N THR A 293 -0.16 9.21 14.82
CA THR A 293 -0.74 9.84 16.01
C THR A 293 -0.07 9.30 17.27
N SER A 294 0.47 10.18 18.10
CA SER A 294 1.02 9.79 19.41
C SER A 294 -0.07 9.27 20.36
N ALA A 295 0.34 8.62 21.44
CA ALA A 295 -0.58 8.03 22.42
C ALA A 295 -1.48 9.09 23.11
N ASP A 296 -1.04 10.35 23.17
CA ASP A 296 -1.80 11.47 23.71
C ASP A 296 -2.63 12.23 22.65
N GLY A 297 -2.72 11.70 21.41
CA GLY A 297 -3.54 12.22 20.34
C GLY A 297 -2.90 13.35 19.52
N ARG A 298 -1.60 13.65 19.69
CA ARG A 298 -0.91 14.70 18.92
C ARG A 298 -0.27 14.15 17.65
N TYR A 299 -0.10 15.02 16.65
CA TYR A 299 0.62 14.75 15.40
C TYR A 299 1.33 16.00 14.88
N LEU A 300 2.31 15.83 13.99
CA LEU A 300 3.03 16.89 13.29
C LEU A 300 2.31 17.21 11.98
N GLY A 301 1.98 18.49 11.76
CA GLY A 301 1.52 18.98 10.47
C GLY A 301 2.69 19.28 9.53
N THR A 302 2.42 19.30 8.22
CA THR A 302 3.41 19.63 7.18
C THR A 302 3.86 21.10 7.17
N ASP A 303 3.26 21.93 8.03
CA ASP A 303 3.69 23.30 8.35
C ASP A 303 4.65 23.36 9.57
N GLY A 304 5.12 22.21 10.05
CA GLY A 304 6.02 22.11 11.21
C GLY A 304 5.35 22.33 12.57
N LYS A 305 4.02 22.50 12.63
CA LYS A 305 3.30 22.72 13.88
C LYS A 305 2.70 21.42 14.42
N VAL A 306 2.56 21.38 15.76
CA VAL A 306 1.93 20.24 16.44
C VAL A 306 0.44 20.49 16.58
N TYR A 307 -0.35 19.51 16.16
CA TYR A 307 -1.81 19.50 16.23
C TYR A 307 -2.32 18.37 17.10
N ARG A 308 -3.62 18.38 17.40
CA ARG A 308 -4.34 17.32 18.09
C ARG A 308 -5.38 16.70 17.13
N ALA A 309 -5.40 15.38 17.08
CA ALA A 309 -6.38 14.61 16.35
C ALA A 309 -7.58 14.32 17.30
N ASP A 310 -8.64 15.10 17.17
CA ASP A 310 -9.84 14.96 17.99
C ASP A 310 -10.87 14.10 17.24
N GLY A 311 -11.09 12.87 17.72
CA GLY A 311 -12.05 11.94 17.16
C GLY A 311 -11.58 11.18 15.91
N PHE A 312 -10.29 11.25 15.54
CA PHE A 312 -9.68 10.51 14.46
C PHE A 312 -8.20 10.16 14.75
N ARG A 313 -7.59 9.34 13.89
CA ARG A 313 -6.14 9.10 13.87
C ARG A 313 -5.55 9.78 12.64
N TYR A 314 -4.37 10.41 12.79
CA TYR A 314 -3.68 11.09 11.71
C TYR A 314 -2.69 10.15 11.02
N TYR A 315 -2.79 10.08 9.70
CA TYR A 315 -1.99 9.22 8.85
C TYR A 315 -0.98 10.01 8.01
N SER A 316 0.15 9.38 7.71
CA SER A 316 1.22 9.88 6.84
C SER A 316 1.81 8.72 6.03
N ASN A 317 2.90 8.91 5.31
CA ASN A 317 3.52 7.91 4.43
C ASN A 317 2.70 7.73 3.14
N TRP A 318 2.59 8.80 2.36
CA TRP A 318 1.72 8.86 1.19
C TRP A 318 2.45 8.50 -0.11
N SER A 319 1.82 7.72 -0.98
CA SER A 319 2.07 7.56 -2.40
C SER A 319 0.75 7.60 -3.17
N LEU A 320 0.07 8.78 -3.12
CA LEU A 320 -1.33 8.90 -3.59
C LEU A 320 -1.49 8.77 -5.09
N TRP A 321 -0.52 9.23 -5.89
CA TRP A 321 -0.58 9.08 -7.35
C TRP A 321 -0.78 7.63 -7.77
N ASP A 322 -0.19 6.69 -7.03
CA ASP A 322 -0.31 5.25 -7.23
C ASP A 322 -1.60 4.72 -6.61
N THR A 323 -1.79 4.99 -5.32
CA THR A 323 -2.70 4.26 -4.43
C THR A 323 -4.17 4.67 -4.52
N PHE A 324 -4.50 5.87 -5.04
CA PHE A 324 -5.90 6.32 -5.12
C PHE A 324 -6.75 5.43 -6.04
N ARG A 325 -6.13 4.79 -7.03
CA ARG A 325 -6.81 4.00 -8.08
C ARG A 325 -7.44 2.70 -7.55
N THR A 326 -6.84 2.08 -6.57
CA THR A 326 -7.22 0.71 -6.13
C THR A 326 -7.21 0.53 -4.62
N LYS A 327 -6.07 0.82 -3.96
CA LYS A 327 -5.86 0.54 -2.54
C LYS A 327 -6.89 1.22 -1.65
N PHE A 328 -7.09 2.52 -1.81
CA PHE A 328 -8.05 3.24 -0.98
C PHE A 328 -9.51 2.85 -1.26
N PRO A 329 -9.97 2.66 -2.51
CA PRO A 329 -11.27 2.04 -2.77
C PRO A 329 -11.45 0.67 -2.10
N LEU A 330 -10.39 -0.15 -2.00
CA LEU A 330 -10.42 -1.43 -1.27
C LEU A 330 -10.58 -1.20 0.23
N LEU A 331 -9.89 -0.22 0.81
CA LEU A 331 -10.01 0.14 2.22
C LEU A 331 -11.39 0.72 2.54
N ILE A 332 -11.99 1.52 1.66
CA ILE A 332 -13.38 1.99 1.81
C ILE A 332 -14.34 0.81 1.94
N LEU A 333 -14.14 -0.25 1.17
CA LEU A 333 -14.99 -1.45 1.23
C LEU A 333 -14.76 -2.29 2.49
N LEU A 334 -13.50 -2.54 2.85
CA LEU A 334 -13.14 -3.51 3.88
C LEU A 334 -12.96 -2.88 5.27
N LYS A 335 -12.52 -1.60 5.32
CA LYS A 335 -12.12 -0.88 6.54
C LYS A 335 -12.60 0.57 6.51
N PRO A 336 -13.92 0.84 6.33
CA PRO A 336 -14.45 2.20 6.19
C PRO A 336 -14.14 3.09 7.41
N GLY A 337 -14.11 2.55 8.64
CA GLY A 337 -13.72 3.31 9.83
C GLY A 337 -12.29 3.81 9.76
N GLN A 338 -11.36 2.97 9.32
CA GLN A 338 -9.96 3.35 9.07
C GLN A 338 -9.86 4.38 7.94
N MET A 339 -10.60 4.15 6.86
CA MET A 339 -10.60 5.05 5.71
C MET A 339 -11.17 6.43 6.03
N ARG A 340 -12.13 6.52 6.95
CA ARG A 340 -12.63 7.78 7.49
C ARG A 340 -11.50 8.60 8.12
N ASP A 341 -10.69 7.99 8.97
CA ASP A 341 -9.54 8.64 9.61
C ASP A 341 -8.47 9.06 8.58
N ILE A 342 -8.22 8.22 7.58
CA ILE A 342 -7.30 8.50 6.46
C ILE A 342 -7.82 9.71 5.65
N ALA A 343 -9.09 9.72 5.26
CA ALA A 343 -9.69 10.84 4.52
C ALA A 343 -9.69 12.14 5.36
N THR A 344 -9.98 12.05 6.66
CA THR A 344 -9.88 13.17 7.58
C THR A 344 -8.43 13.69 7.64
N SER A 345 -7.44 12.80 7.65
CA SER A 345 -6.02 13.19 7.62
C SER A 345 -5.67 13.98 6.36
N LEU A 346 -6.22 13.62 5.20
CA LEU A 346 -6.03 14.38 3.95
C LEU A 346 -6.66 15.76 4.01
N LEU A 347 -7.84 15.91 4.63
CA LEU A 347 -8.45 17.24 4.86
C LEU A 347 -7.54 18.12 5.74
N HIS A 348 -6.96 17.54 6.79
CA HIS A 348 -6.00 18.23 7.63
C HIS A 348 -4.66 18.51 6.93
N LEU A 349 -4.22 17.64 6.02
CA LEU A 349 -3.05 17.86 5.17
C LEU A 349 -3.27 19.09 4.26
N TYR A 350 -4.44 19.24 3.65
CA TYR A 350 -4.81 20.46 2.92
C TYR A 350 -4.76 21.71 3.80
N ARG A 351 -5.25 21.62 5.03
CA ARG A 351 -5.21 22.74 6.00
C ARG A 351 -3.79 23.15 6.37
N THR A 352 -2.85 22.20 6.49
CA THR A 352 -1.46 22.45 6.90
C THR A 352 -0.51 22.72 5.75
N GLY A 353 -0.99 22.76 4.50
CA GLY A 353 -0.20 23.14 3.34
C GLY A 353 0.27 21.94 2.49
N LYS A 354 -0.68 21.10 2.04
CA LYS A 354 -0.41 20.03 1.08
C LYS A 354 0.39 20.49 -0.14
N LYS A 355 1.38 19.72 -0.50
CA LYS A 355 2.16 19.83 -1.76
C LYS A 355 2.02 18.51 -2.53
N ASP A 356 2.24 18.54 -3.85
CA ASP A 356 2.21 17.33 -4.67
C ASP A 356 3.30 16.32 -4.26
N TRP A 357 4.45 16.82 -3.88
CA TRP A 357 5.56 16.05 -3.34
C TRP A 357 5.74 16.26 -1.85
N ALA A 358 6.47 15.34 -1.20
CA ALA A 358 6.85 15.42 0.20
C ALA A 358 7.44 16.79 0.56
N THR A 359 7.14 17.26 1.76
CA THR A 359 7.57 18.54 2.33
C THR A 359 8.85 18.41 3.17
N LEU A 360 9.26 19.50 3.83
CA LEU A 360 10.40 19.50 4.76
C LEU A 360 10.05 19.02 6.17
N ASP A 361 8.75 18.90 6.49
CA ASP A 361 8.23 18.57 7.81
C ASP A 361 7.33 17.33 7.79
N GLU A 362 7.76 16.28 7.08
CA GLU A 362 7.02 15.01 7.06
C GLU A 362 7.19 14.26 8.39
N SER A 363 6.16 13.51 8.77
CA SER A 363 6.22 12.64 9.97
C SER A 363 6.92 11.32 9.71
N THR A 364 7.01 10.89 8.43
CA THR A 364 7.56 9.61 7.97
C THR A 364 8.07 9.76 6.54
N PRO A 365 8.81 8.78 5.99
CA PRO A 365 9.08 8.74 4.56
C PRO A 365 7.77 8.85 3.75
N THR A 366 7.64 9.88 2.95
CA THR A 366 6.49 10.17 2.08
C THR A 366 7.01 10.38 0.67
N VAL A 367 6.20 10.06 -0.35
CA VAL A 367 6.53 10.28 -1.76
C VAL A 367 5.77 11.49 -2.29
N ARG A 368 4.45 11.33 -2.46
CA ARG A 368 3.62 12.27 -3.21
C ARG A 368 2.14 12.17 -2.81
N THR A 369 1.39 13.24 -3.03
CA THR A 369 0.01 13.39 -2.56
C THR A 369 -0.95 13.93 -3.62
N GLU A 370 -0.63 13.82 -4.92
CA GLU A 370 -1.53 14.17 -6.01
C GLU A 370 -2.82 13.34 -5.96
N HIS A 371 -3.89 13.86 -6.50
CA HIS A 371 -5.20 13.21 -6.60
C HIS A 371 -5.94 12.97 -5.26
N ALA A 372 -5.51 13.65 -4.19
CA ALA A 372 -6.20 13.57 -2.91
C ALA A 372 -7.68 13.99 -3.00
N VAL A 373 -8.00 14.96 -3.85
CA VAL A 373 -9.38 15.43 -4.09
C VAL A 373 -10.26 14.32 -4.68
N ILE A 374 -9.73 13.49 -5.59
CA ILE A 374 -10.47 12.34 -6.17
C ILE A 374 -10.78 11.31 -5.09
N LEU A 375 -9.78 11.01 -4.24
CA LEU A 375 -9.95 10.05 -3.15
C LEU A 375 -10.98 10.53 -2.11
N LEU A 376 -10.99 11.81 -1.76
CA LEU A 376 -11.96 12.40 -0.85
C LEU A 376 -13.39 12.31 -1.40
N LEU A 377 -13.55 12.56 -2.70
CA LEU A 377 -14.84 12.37 -3.39
C LEU A 377 -15.28 10.90 -3.36
N ASP A 378 -14.36 9.96 -3.65
CA ASP A 378 -14.64 8.51 -3.65
C ASP A 378 -15.12 8.03 -2.27
N ALA A 379 -14.40 8.45 -1.21
CA ALA A 379 -14.77 8.13 0.16
C ALA A 379 -16.19 8.63 0.51
N TYR A 380 -16.50 9.89 0.16
CA TYR A 380 -17.80 10.47 0.42
C TYR A 380 -18.93 9.74 -0.33
N ARG A 381 -18.77 9.49 -1.63
CA ARG A 381 -19.78 8.83 -2.47
C ARG A 381 -20.00 7.37 -2.08
N LYS A 382 -18.99 6.74 -1.53
CA LYS A 382 -19.06 5.36 -1.01
C LYS A 382 -19.43 5.29 0.48
N GLY A 383 -20.09 6.34 1.01
CA GLY A 383 -20.80 6.29 2.27
C GLY A 383 -20.07 6.86 3.48
N ILE A 384 -18.85 7.41 3.35
CA ILE A 384 -18.16 8.14 4.43
C ILE A 384 -18.61 9.61 4.35
N THR A 385 -19.87 9.87 4.71
CA THR A 385 -20.54 11.15 4.48
C THR A 385 -20.33 12.18 5.61
N ASP A 386 -19.67 11.80 6.69
CA ASP A 386 -19.35 12.67 7.83
C ASP A 386 -17.99 13.39 7.70
N LEU A 387 -17.42 13.44 6.50
CA LEU A 387 -16.23 14.21 6.20
C LEU A 387 -16.55 15.71 6.17
N ASP A 388 -15.87 16.48 7.02
CA ASP A 388 -16.01 17.94 7.02
C ASP A 388 -15.07 18.59 6.00
N PHE A 389 -15.53 18.74 4.77
CA PHE A 389 -14.76 19.37 3.71
C PHE A 389 -14.32 20.80 4.01
N ASN A 390 -15.01 21.54 4.92
CA ASN A 390 -14.60 22.90 5.28
C ASN A 390 -13.18 22.96 5.84
N ILE A 391 -12.69 21.88 6.46
CA ILE A 391 -11.32 21.80 6.99
C ILE A 391 -10.27 22.00 5.89
N GLY A 392 -10.47 21.39 4.69
CA GLY A 392 -9.50 21.37 3.60
C GLY A 392 -9.89 22.19 2.38
N TYR A 393 -11.11 22.72 2.29
CA TYR A 393 -11.65 23.29 1.04
C TYR A 393 -10.80 24.44 0.47
N ALA A 394 -10.30 25.33 1.33
CA ALA A 394 -9.43 26.43 0.90
C ALA A 394 -8.12 25.90 0.27
N GLY A 395 -7.51 24.89 0.88
CA GLY A 395 -6.32 24.23 0.33
C GLY A 395 -6.58 23.48 -0.98
N MET A 396 -7.76 22.84 -1.13
CA MET A 396 -8.17 22.24 -2.38
C MET A 396 -8.31 23.29 -3.48
N LYS A 397 -8.94 24.44 -3.22
CA LYS A 397 -9.02 25.54 -4.19
C LYS A 397 -7.64 26.04 -4.60
N GLU A 398 -6.73 26.22 -3.65
CA GLU A 398 -5.35 26.61 -3.93
C GLU A 398 -4.62 25.58 -4.79
N GLU A 399 -4.85 24.28 -4.58
CA GLU A 399 -4.30 23.22 -5.41
C GLU A 399 -4.82 23.31 -6.86
N MET A 400 -6.10 23.55 -7.08
CA MET A 400 -6.69 23.68 -8.41
C MET A 400 -6.07 24.82 -9.25
N GLU A 401 -5.52 25.85 -8.60
CA GLU A 401 -4.79 26.94 -9.28
C GLU A 401 -3.31 26.62 -9.52
N ARG A 402 -2.76 25.57 -8.88
CA ARG A 402 -1.37 25.15 -9.00
C ARG A 402 -1.17 23.86 -9.81
N LEU A 403 -2.25 23.25 -10.31
CA LEU A 403 -2.19 22.02 -11.09
C LEU A 403 -1.19 22.16 -12.25
N LEU A 404 -0.33 21.15 -12.40
CA LEU A 404 0.59 21.08 -13.52
C LEU A 404 -0.18 20.76 -14.80
N MET A 405 -0.05 21.65 -15.82
CA MET A 405 -0.75 21.50 -17.10
C MET A 405 0.20 21.77 -18.29
N ARG A 406 1.48 21.45 -18.13
CA ARG A 406 2.50 21.70 -19.16
C ARG A 406 2.57 20.59 -20.21
N LYS A 407 2.24 19.37 -19.84
CA LYS A 407 2.37 18.15 -20.64
C LYS A 407 1.00 17.47 -20.81
N PRO A 408 0.81 16.65 -21.86
CA PRO A 408 -0.49 16.00 -22.12
C PRO A 408 -1.00 15.14 -20.95
N ASP A 409 -0.13 14.33 -20.34
CA ASP A 409 -0.43 13.53 -19.14
C ASP A 409 -0.93 14.37 -17.97
N GLN A 410 -0.17 15.44 -17.63
CA GLN A 410 -0.53 16.37 -16.57
C GLN A 410 -1.90 17.03 -16.82
N LYS A 411 -2.21 17.35 -18.08
CA LYS A 411 -3.51 17.93 -18.44
C LYS A 411 -4.65 16.94 -18.26
N MET A 412 -4.42 15.68 -18.61
CA MET A 412 -5.41 14.60 -18.39
C MET A 412 -5.68 14.40 -16.90
N GLU A 413 -4.62 14.31 -16.09
CA GLU A 413 -4.70 14.18 -14.63
C GLU A 413 -5.36 15.40 -13.99
N ALA A 414 -4.96 16.63 -14.39
CA ALA A 414 -5.58 17.87 -13.90
C ALA A 414 -7.07 17.96 -14.24
N ALA A 415 -7.50 17.46 -15.41
CA ALA A 415 -8.92 17.42 -15.76
C ALA A 415 -9.70 16.51 -14.78
N CYS A 416 -9.12 15.40 -14.33
CA CYS A 416 -9.73 14.50 -13.34
C CYS A 416 -9.84 15.17 -11.96
N ASP A 417 -8.80 15.87 -11.50
CA ASP A 417 -8.82 16.61 -10.24
C ASP A 417 -9.86 17.74 -10.25
N LEU A 418 -9.91 18.53 -11.35
CA LEU A 418 -10.92 19.57 -11.54
C LEU A 418 -12.33 18.99 -11.55
N TRP A 419 -12.53 17.83 -12.20
CA TRP A 419 -13.81 17.11 -12.18
C TRP A 419 -14.21 16.73 -10.75
N ALA A 420 -13.30 16.20 -9.96
CA ALA A 420 -13.56 15.83 -8.58
C ALA A 420 -13.86 17.06 -7.70
N MET A 421 -13.12 18.15 -7.89
CA MET A 421 -13.34 19.42 -7.18
C MET A 421 -14.72 20.01 -7.50
N ALA A 422 -15.17 19.93 -8.76
CA ALA A 422 -16.51 20.37 -9.14
C ALA A 422 -17.60 19.60 -8.37
N GLN A 423 -17.45 18.27 -8.25
CA GLN A 423 -18.38 17.42 -7.51
C GLN A 423 -18.38 17.70 -6.00
N ILE A 424 -17.21 17.91 -5.40
CA ILE A 424 -17.10 18.29 -3.97
C ILE A 424 -17.75 19.66 -3.75
N SER A 425 -17.52 20.61 -4.65
CA SER A 425 -18.13 21.94 -4.57
C SER A 425 -19.68 21.87 -4.63
N GLU A 426 -20.21 20.99 -5.47
CA GLU A 426 -21.66 20.73 -5.55
C GLU A 426 -22.20 20.14 -4.23
N ILE A 427 -21.53 19.12 -3.69
CA ILE A 427 -21.86 18.50 -2.39
C ILE A 427 -21.90 19.56 -1.26
N MET A 428 -20.98 20.52 -1.30
CA MET A 428 -20.92 21.61 -0.32
C MET A 428 -21.89 22.77 -0.60
N GLY A 429 -22.65 22.70 -1.69
CA GLY A 429 -23.57 23.78 -2.10
C GLY A 429 -22.90 25.04 -2.66
N LYS A 430 -21.62 24.95 -3.03
CA LYS A 430 -20.81 26.06 -3.59
C LYS A 430 -20.99 26.10 -5.11
N LYS A 431 -22.16 26.57 -5.56
CA LYS A 431 -22.62 26.49 -6.95
C LYS A 431 -21.67 27.15 -7.95
N GLU A 432 -21.12 28.32 -7.64
CA GLU A 432 -20.20 29.05 -8.53
C GLU A 432 -18.91 28.25 -8.75
N ASP A 433 -18.30 27.75 -7.67
CA ASP A 433 -17.11 26.91 -7.75
C ASP A 433 -17.40 25.61 -8.53
N ALA A 434 -18.57 24.97 -8.31
CA ALA A 434 -18.97 23.76 -9.00
C ALA A 434 -19.05 23.96 -10.52
N ILE A 435 -19.67 25.05 -10.97
CA ILE A 435 -19.77 25.41 -12.40
C ILE A 435 -18.37 25.69 -12.97
N LEU A 436 -17.60 26.54 -12.28
CA LEU A 436 -16.25 26.92 -12.71
C LEU A 436 -15.34 25.71 -12.93
N TYR A 437 -15.26 24.81 -11.95
CA TYR A 437 -14.37 23.64 -12.05
C TYR A 437 -14.88 22.61 -13.05
N LYS A 438 -16.18 22.43 -13.19
CA LYS A 438 -16.79 21.57 -14.23
C LYS A 438 -16.40 22.05 -15.64
N GLU A 439 -16.61 23.33 -15.93
CA GLU A 439 -16.27 23.91 -17.23
C GLU A 439 -14.77 23.81 -17.53
N ARG A 440 -13.93 24.09 -16.52
CA ARG A 440 -12.46 23.93 -16.66
C ARG A 440 -12.07 22.50 -16.94
N ALA A 441 -12.63 21.53 -16.22
CA ALA A 441 -12.35 20.10 -16.40
C ALA A 441 -12.75 19.62 -17.81
N GLU A 442 -13.95 19.93 -18.23
CA GLU A 442 -14.49 19.52 -19.54
C GLU A 442 -13.71 20.10 -20.70
N ARG A 443 -13.42 21.42 -20.65
CA ARG A 443 -12.62 22.10 -21.67
C ARG A 443 -11.20 21.55 -21.74
N LEU A 444 -10.52 21.41 -20.59
CA LEU A 444 -9.15 20.90 -20.54
C LEU A 444 -9.04 19.49 -21.09
N PHE A 445 -10.00 18.61 -20.71
CA PHE A 445 -10.08 17.26 -21.24
C PHE A 445 -10.32 17.25 -22.74
N GLU A 446 -11.32 17.99 -23.24
CA GLU A 446 -11.68 18.03 -24.65
C GLU A 446 -10.54 18.49 -25.53
N GLU A 447 -9.94 19.66 -25.19
CA GLU A 447 -8.82 20.23 -25.94
C GLU A 447 -7.61 19.27 -25.96
N THR A 448 -7.29 18.65 -24.83
CA THR A 448 -6.13 17.75 -24.72
C THR A 448 -6.41 16.43 -25.44
N TRP A 449 -7.53 15.78 -25.16
CA TRP A 449 -7.83 14.46 -25.71
C TRP A 449 -8.01 14.48 -27.22
N LYS A 450 -8.74 15.48 -27.77
CA LYS A 450 -8.92 15.63 -29.21
C LYS A 450 -7.62 15.90 -29.93
N LYS A 451 -6.72 16.70 -29.34
CA LYS A 451 -5.44 17.05 -29.95
C LYS A 451 -4.43 15.92 -29.87
N GLU A 452 -4.27 15.31 -28.69
CA GLU A 452 -3.13 14.43 -28.39
C GLU A 452 -3.50 12.93 -28.51
N PHE A 453 -4.76 12.55 -28.32
CA PHE A 453 -5.16 11.15 -28.13
C PHE A 453 -6.28 10.66 -29.06
N MET A 454 -6.97 11.52 -29.80
CA MET A 454 -8.08 11.12 -30.65
C MET A 454 -7.61 10.39 -31.91
N ASN A 455 -6.61 10.95 -32.61
CA ASN A 455 -6.11 10.41 -33.87
C ASN A 455 -4.95 9.43 -33.60
N ILE A 456 -5.13 8.20 -34.08
CA ILE A 456 -4.14 7.14 -33.92
C ILE A 456 -3.37 7.03 -35.23
N ASP A 457 -2.08 7.38 -35.19
CA ASP A 457 -1.13 7.29 -36.31
C ASP A 457 0.17 6.58 -35.89
N ALA A 458 1.13 6.47 -36.80
CA ALA A 458 2.41 5.81 -36.56
C ALA A 458 3.23 6.42 -35.42
N SER A 459 3.01 7.69 -35.06
CA SER A 459 3.69 8.36 -33.94
C SER A 459 3.06 8.04 -32.58
N TYR A 460 1.90 7.37 -32.58
CA TYR A 460 1.08 7.18 -31.39
C TYR A 460 1.74 6.28 -30.35
N GLU A 461 2.62 5.38 -30.74
CA GLU A 461 3.33 4.45 -29.83
C GLU A 461 4.58 5.04 -29.19
N ILE A 462 4.84 6.34 -29.37
CA ILE A 462 6.05 6.97 -28.79
C ILE A 462 5.91 7.03 -27.28
N MET A 463 6.88 6.44 -26.60
CA MET A 463 7.01 6.43 -25.15
C MET A 463 7.22 7.84 -24.58
N LYS A 464 7.18 7.95 -23.27
CA LYS A 464 7.25 9.16 -22.40
C LYS A 464 8.15 10.33 -22.83
N GLY A 465 9.07 10.14 -23.77
CA GLY A 465 9.92 11.23 -24.29
C GLY A 465 9.15 12.44 -24.84
N ASN A 466 7.87 12.26 -25.20
CA ASN A 466 6.99 13.32 -25.74
C ASN A 466 6.05 13.94 -24.68
N GLY A 467 6.49 14.01 -23.44
CA GLY A 467 5.75 14.69 -22.38
C GLY A 467 4.75 13.82 -21.67
N LEU A 468 4.96 12.51 -21.64
CA LEU A 468 4.13 11.57 -20.88
C LEU A 468 4.95 10.97 -19.72
N TYR A 469 4.37 10.95 -18.54
CA TYR A 469 5.00 10.41 -17.34
C TYR A 469 4.68 8.92 -17.20
N GLN A 470 5.73 8.08 -17.22
CA GLN A 470 5.60 6.63 -16.96
C GLN A 470 4.56 5.90 -17.83
N GLY A 471 4.33 6.35 -19.06
CA GLY A 471 3.38 5.73 -19.96
C GLY A 471 3.53 6.15 -21.40
N THR A 472 2.73 5.55 -22.28
CA THR A 472 2.65 5.84 -23.71
C THR A 472 1.39 6.63 -24.04
N ARG A 473 1.30 7.16 -25.27
CA ARG A 473 0.06 7.78 -25.75
C ARG A 473 -1.11 6.79 -25.78
N TRP A 474 -0.86 5.51 -26.08
CA TRP A 474 -1.86 4.46 -26.02
C TRP A 474 -2.45 4.28 -24.62
N GLN A 475 -1.61 4.31 -23.59
CA GLN A 475 -2.02 4.15 -22.20
C GLN A 475 -2.76 5.39 -21.69
N TYR A 476 -2.18 6.58 -21.88
CA TYR A 476 -2.81 7.86 -21.46
C TYR A 476 -4.08 8.23 -22.21
N ARG A 477 -4.31 7.66 -23.41
CA ARG A 477 -5.59 7.80 -24.11
C ARG A 477 -6.79 7.46 -23.22
N TRP A 478 -6.63 6.51 -22.32
CA TRP A 478 -7.67 5.97 -21.45
C TRP A 478 -7.61 6.51 -20.01
N ALA A 479 -6.65 7.37 -19.67
CA ALA A 479 -6.32 7.76 -18.29
C ALA A 479 -7.40 8.59 -17.57
N ALA A 480 -8.42 9.06 -18.28
CA ALA A 480 -9.52 9.87 -17.70
C ALA A 480 -10.89 9.20 -17.90
N PRO A 481 -11.17 8.09 -17.19
CA PRO A 481 -12.44 7.35 -17.31
C PRO A 481 -13.66 8.20 -16.93
N GLN A 482 -13.49 9.30 -16.21
CA GLN A 482 -14.52 10.30 -15.89
C GLN A 482 -15.20 10.88 -17.14
N PHE A 483 -14.48 10.90 -18.27
CA PHE A 483 -14.94 11.46 -19.54
C PHE A 483 -15.19 10.39 -20.61
N LEU A 484 -15.30 9.12 -20.22
CA LEU A 484 -15.50 8.02 -21.19
C LEU A 484 -16.74 8.22 -22.05
N ASP A 485 -17.83 8.76 -21.51
CA ASP A 485 -19.06 9.01 -22.26
C ASP A 485 -18.84 10.06 -23.37
N LYS A 486 -17.98 11.08 -23.14
CA LYS A 486 -17.56 12.03 -24.19
C LYS A 486 -16.71 11.36 -25.27
N MET A 487 -15.79 10.47 -24.87
CA MET A 487 -15.01 9.69 -25.85
C MET A 487 -15.96 8.83 -26.75
N ILE A 488 -16.96 8.19 -26.13
CA ILE A 488 -17.98 7.40 -26.86
C ILE A 488 -18.78 8.29 -27.82
N GLU A 489 -19.19 9.49 -27.39
CA GLU A 489 -19.89 10.46 -28.22
C GLU A 489 -19.08 10.88 -29.44
N TRP A 490 -17.78 11.16 -29.28
CA TRP A 490 -16.93 11.68 -30.37
C TRP A 490 -16.46 10.61 -31.35
N VAL A 491 -16.21 9.40 -30.88
CA VAL A 491 -15.57 8.32 -31.68
C VAL A 491 -16.58 7.23 -32.08
N GLY A 492 -17.61 7.05 -31.29
CA GLY A 492 -18.54 5.93 -31.43
C GLY A 492 -18.12 4.70 -30.62
N LYS A 493 -19.10 4.04 -30.02
CA LYS A 493 -18.93 2.91 -29.12
C LYS A 493 -18.17 1.73 -29.76
N ASP A 494 -18.59 1.35 -30.97
CA ASP A 494 -18.00 0.21 -31.68
C ASP A 494 -16.56 0.48 -32.10
N THR A 495 -16.28 1.71 -32.55
CA THR A 495 -14.93 2.15 -32.92
C THR A 495 -14.00 2.13 -31.71
N LEU A 496 -14.45 2.68 -30.57
CA LEU A 496 -13.66 2.62 -29.33
C LEU A 496 -13.42 1.19 -28.87
N CYS A 497 -14.42 0.30 -28.97
CA CYS A 497 -14.28 -1.11 -28.66
C CYS A 497 -13.24 -1.81 -29.55
N ALA A 498 -13.23 -1.51 -30.86
CA ALA A 498 -12.23 -2.02 -31.80
C ALA A 498 -10.82 -1.50 -31.47
N GLN A 499 -10.69 -0.20 -31.18
CA GLN A 499 -9.41 0.42 -30.78
C GLN A 499 -8.88 -0.14 -29.45
N LEU A 500 -9.76 -0.38 -28.48
CA LEU A 500 -9.41 -0.98 -27.22
C LEU A 500 -8.98 -2.47 -27.41
N SER A 501 -9.65 -3.21 -28.31
CA SER A 501 -9.23 -4.56 -28.66
C SER A 501 -7.83 -4.55 -29.30
N TYR A 502 -7.59 -3.65 -30.25
CA TYR A 502 -6.27 -3.46 -30.87
C TYR A 502 -5.18 -3.19 -29.83
N PHE A 503 -5.47 -2.35 -28.82
CA PHE A 503 -4.55 -2.02 -27.73
C PHE A 503 -4.08 -3.27 -26.98
N PHE A 504 -4.99 -4.17 -26.63
CA PHE A 504 -4.64 -5.42 -25.94
C PHE A 504 -4.03 -6.46 -26.86
N ASP A 505 -4.55 -6.63 -28.07
CA ASP A 505 -4.05 -7.61 -29.05
C ASP A 505 -2.61 -7.32 -29.50
N ASN A 506 -2.19 -6.06 -29.44
CA ASN A 506 -0.82 -5.63 -29.75
C ASN A 506 0.08 -5.45 -28.51
N HIS A 507 -0.38 -5.90 -27.34
CA HIS A 507 0.40 -5.88 -26.09
C HIS A 507 0.85 -4.46 -25.70
N LEU A 508 0.02 -3.43 -25.92
CA LEU A 508 0.32 -2.04 -25.59
C LEU A 508 -0.03 -1.68 -24.14
N TYR A 509 -0.79 -2.55 -23.48
CA TYR A 509 -1.14 -2.46 -22.07
C TYR A 509 0.06 -2.73 -21.15
N ASN A 510 0.14 -2.01 -20.02
CA ASN A 510 1.19 -2.22 -19.03
C ASN A 510 0.60 -2.55 -17.64
N GLN A 511 0.60 -3.81 -17.24
CA GLN A 511 0.23 -4.22 -15.88
C GLN A 511 1.26 -3.76 -14.83
N GLY A 512 2.45 -3.39 -15.25
CA GLY A 512 3.56 -3.03 -14.36
C GLY A 512 3.59 -1.57 -13.93
N ASN A 513 2.58 -0.76 -14.31
CA ASN A 513 2.49 0.65 -13.92
C ASN A 513 1.04 1.16 -13.96
N GLU A 514 0.74 2.29 -13.29
CA GLU A 514 -0.60 2.76 -12.95
C GLU A 514 -1.44 3.35 -14.09
N PRO A 515 -0.89 4.03 -15.11
CA PRO A 515 -1.68 4.85 -16.05
C PRO A 515 -2.86 4.11 -16.70
N ASP A 516 -2.77 2.80 -16.89
CA ASP A 516 -3.76 2.02 -17.63
C ASP A 516 -4.33 0.80 -16.90
N ILE A 517 -4.05 0.60 -15.60
CA ILE A 517 -4.52 -0.60 -14.84
C ILE A 517 -6.06 -0.71 -14.75
N HIS A 518 -6.80 0.35 -14.95
CA HIS A 518 -8.27 0.35 -15.00
C HIS A 518 -8.83 -0.02 -16.39
N VAL A 519 -8.01 0.05 -17.42
CA VAL A 519 -8.42 -0.07 -18.84
C VAL A 519 -9.06 -1.42 -19.20
N PRO A 520 -8.67 -2.57 -18.61
CA PRO A 520 -9.35 -3.85 -18.86
C PRO A 520 -10.86 -3.83 -18.58
N TYR A 521 -11.32 -2.95 -17.70
CA TYR A 521 -12.72 -2.86 -17.29
C TYR A 521 -13.57 -1.94 -18.17
N ILE A 522 -12.95 -1.16 -19.06
CA ILE A 522 -13.65 -0.27 -20.00
C ILE A 522 -14.54 -1.07 -20.98
N PHE A 523 -14.20 -2.33 -21.29
CA PHE A 523 -15.00 -3.16 -22.16
C PHE A 523 -16.45 -3.36 -21.66
N ASN A 524 -16.70 -3.36 -20.34
CA ASN A 524 -18.06 -3.41 -19.79
C ASN A 524 -18.89 -2.22 -20.29
N ARG A 525 -18.33 -1.01 -20.26
CA ARG A 525 -18.99 0.22 -20.72
C ARG A 525 -19.19 0.25 -22.24
N LEU A 526 -18.32 -0.46 -22.96
CA LEU A 526 -18.38 -0.61 -24.42
C LEU A 526 -19.27 -1.80 -24.86
N GLY A 527 -19.91 -2.53 -23.91
CA GLY A 527 -20.85 -3.61 -24.19
C GLY A 527 -20.21 -4.93 -24.55
N ALA A 528 -18.94 -5.14 -24.17
CA ALA A 528 -18.18 -6.38 -24.39
C ALA A 528 -17.65 -6.94 -23.06
N PRO A 529 -18.50 -7.24 -22.05
CA PRO A 529 -18.06 -7.65 -20.71
C PRO A 529 -17.31 -8.98 -20.71
N GLU A 530 -17.52 -9.86 -21.67
CA GLU A 530 -16.78 -11.11 -21.82
C GLU A 530 -15.29 -10.87 -22.06
N LYS A 531 -14.91 -9.77 -22.73
CA LYS A 531 -13.50 -9.38 -22.90
C LYS A 531 -12.88 -8.94 -21.59
N THR A 532 -13.59 -8.14 -20.77
CA THR A 532 -13.16 -7.80 -19.40
C THR A 532 -12.91 -9.09 -18.60
N GLN A 533 -13.85 -10.02 -18.59
CA GLN A 533 -13.80 -11.25 -17.80
C GLN A 533 -12.57 -12.09 -18.15
N GLN A 534 -12.34 -12.34 -19.45
CA GLN A 534 -11.22 -13.12 -19.94
C GLN A 534 -9.89 -12.42 -19.67
N LEU A 535 -9.81 -11.12 -19.97
CA LEU A 535 -8.57 -10.36 -19.87
C LEU A 535 -8.10 -10.22 -18.41
N VAL A 536 -8.99 -9.83 -17.50
CA VAL A 536 -8.66 -9.68 -16.07
C VAL A 536 -8.21 -11.02 -15.47
N ARG A 537 -8.90 -12.11 -15.81
CA ARG A 537 -8.49 -13.44 -15.37
C ARG A 537 -7.11 -13.81 -15.88
N ASN A 538 -6.83 -13.58 -17.16
CA ASN A 538 -5.53 -13.89 -17.76
C ASN A 538 -4.41 -13.08 -17.11
N LEU A 539 -4.62 -11.79 -16.89
CA LEU A 539 -3.65 -10.90 -16.20
C LEU A 539 -3.34 -11.39 -14.78
N MET A 540 -4.31 -11.95 -14.06
CA MET A 540 -4.10 -12.50 -12.73
C MET A 540 -3.38 -13.85 -12.72
N THR A 541 -3.69 -14.76 -13.67
CA THR A 541 -3.37 -16.19 -13.51
C THR A 541 -2.54 -16.80 -14.62
N GLU A 542 -2.49 -16.23 -15.83
CA GLU A 542 -1.86 -16.83 -16.98
C GLU A 542 -0.56 -16.10 -17.38
N PRO A 543 0.38 -16.81 -18.03
CA PRO A 543 1.49 -16.15 -18.70
C PRO A 543 0.97 -15.33 -19.89
N MET A 544 1.40 -14.09 -19.96
CA MET A 544 1.07 -13.16 -21.05
C MET A 544 2.34 -12.53 -21.62
N ILE A 545 2.24 -11.93 -22.80
CA ILE A 545 3.29 -11.09 -23.36
C ILE A 545 3.16 -9.70 -22.74
N HIS A 546 4.23 -9.23 -22.11
CA HIS A 546 4.37 -7.89 -21.58
C HIS A 546 5.42 -7.16 -22.41
N LYS A 547 5.01 -6.11 -23.09
CA LYS A 547 5.88 -5.25 -23.90
C LYS A 547 6.54 -4.16 -23.04
N TYR A 548 5.87 -3.80 -21.95
CA TYR A 548 6.30 -2.78 -21.01
C TYR A 548 6.43 -3.33 -19.59
N GLY A 549 7.38 -2.76 -18.82
CA GLY A 549 7.55 -3.02 -17.40
C GLY A 549 7.88 -1.72 -16.67
N GLY A 550 7.31 -1.49 -15.50
CA GLY A 550 7.47 -0.24 -14.79
C GLY A 550 7.20 0.94 -15.71
N ASN A 551 8.19 1.77 -15.91
CA ASN A 551 8.09 2.98 -16.72
C ASN A 551 8.85 2.90 -18.08
N ALA A 552 9.20 1.73 -18.55
CA ALA A 552 10.00 1.53 -19.76
C ALA A 552 9.48 0.43 -20.68
N GLU A 553 9.84 0.49 -21.96
CA GLU A 553 9.61 -0.60 -22.92
C GLU A 553 10.74 -1.62 -22.82
N PHE A 554 10.38 -2.90 -22.75
CA PHE A 554 11.37 -3.98 -22.80
C PHE A 554 12.00 -4.08 -24.20
N LYS A 555 13.33 -4.16 -24.26
CA LYS A 555 14.06 -4.42 -25.53
C LYS A 555 13.59 -5.70 -26.22
N LYS A 556 13.19 -6.70 -25.44
CA LYS A 556 12.53 -7.92 -25.87
C LYS A 556 11.31 -8.12 -24.98
N PRO A 557 10.10 -8.30 -25.53
CA PRO A 557 8.91 -8.53 -24.75
C PRO A 557 9.11 -9.69 -23.76
N TYR A 558 8.65 -9.50 -22.53
CA TYR A 558 8.67 -10.52 -21.50
C TYR A 558 7.43 -11.42 -21.65
N PHE A 559 7.60 -12.74 -21.66
CA PHE A 559 6.51 -13.70 -21.59
C PHE A 559 6.48 -14.35 -20.21
N GLY A 560 5.41 -14.15 -19.44
CA GLY A 560 5.25 -14.71 -18.11
C GLY A 560 4.05 -14.16 -17.35
N LYS A 561 3.88 -14.62 -16.11
CA LYS A 561 2.82 -14.13 -15.22
C LYS A 561 3.20 -12.80 -14.63
N ALA A 562 2.19 -11.89 -14.52
CA ALA A 562 2.33 -10.64 -13.79
C ALA A 562 2.44 -10.86 -12.27
N PHE A 563 1.73 -11.86 -11.72
CA PHE A 563 1.71 -12.18 -10.29
C PHE A 563 2.13 -13.63 -10.04
N LYS A 564 3.02 -13.85 -9.07
CA LYS A 564 3.59 -15.18 -8.75
C LYS A 564 3.74 -15.35 -7.23
N ASN A 565 3.35 -16.50 -6.70
CA ASN A 565 3.62 -16.88 -5.31
C ASN A 565 5.10 -17.31 -5.15
N HIS A 566 6.02 -16.37 -5.33
CA HIS A 566 7.46 -16.59 -5.35
C HIS A 566 8.20 -15.30 -4.88
N PRO A 567 9.43 -15.37 -4.37
CA PRO A 567 10.21 -14.16 -4.05
C PRO A 567 10.34 -13.16 -5.21
N ILE A 568 10.43 -13.61 -6.46
CA ILE A 568 10.34 -12.72 -7.63
C ILE A 568 8.97 -11.99 -7.67
N GLY A 569 7.88 -12.67 -7.34
CA GLY A 569 6.54 -12.12 -7.11
C GLY A 569 5.83 -11.49 -8.30
N TYR A 570 6.50 -10.62 -9.03
CA TYR A 570 5.93 -9.76 -10.06
C TYR A 570 6.63 -9.95 -11.41
N SER A 571 6.11 -9.36 -12.48
CA SER A 571 6.84 -9.25 -13.75
C SER A 571 8.08 -8.37 -13.58
N PRO A 572 9.09 -8.46 -14.46
CA PRO A 572 10.27 -7.60 -14.41
C PRO A 572 9.88 -6.11 -14.40
N GLU A 573 10.61 -5.31 -13.64
CA GLU A 573 10.43 -3.86 -13.49
C GLU A 573 9.02 -3.41 -13.04
N MET A 574 8.21 -4.32 -12.52
CA MET A 574 6.92 -4.02 -11.92
C MET A 574 7.12 -3.72 -10.44
N ASP A 575 6.85 -2.50 -10.06
CA ASP A 575 6.75 -2.11 -8.65
C ASP A 575 5.38 -2.51 -8.08
N GLU A 576 5.31 -2.73 -6.79
CA GLU A 576 4.04 -3.07 -6.14
C GLU A 576 3.23 -1.79 -5.82
N ASP A 577 3.95 -0.66 -5.78
CA ASP A 577 3.45 0.69 -5.61
C ASP A 577 2.52 0.86 -4.41
N ASP A 578 3.13 0.57 -3.26
CA ASP A 578 2.55 0.83 -1.94
C ASP A 578 1.15 0.23 -1.74
N GLY A 579 0.90 -0.94 -2.32
CA GLY A 579 -0.36 -1.67 -2.21
C GLY A 579 -1.29 -1.52 -3.42
N THR A 580 -0.93 -0.73 -4.44
CA THR A 580 -1.78 -0.50 -5.63
C THR A 580 -1.97 -1.76 -6.45
N MET A 581 -0.89 -2.42 -6.84
CA MET A 581 -0.96 -3.64 -7.66
C MET A 581 -1.55 -4.81 -6.88
N SER A 582 -1.26 -4.89 -5.59
CA SER A 582 -1.90 -5.85 -4.69
C SER A 582 -3.41 -5.63 -4.60
N ALA A 583 -3.88 -4.40 -4.44
CA ALA A 583 -5.31 -4.09 -4.39
C ALA A 583 -6.00 -4.33 -5.74
N TRP A 584 -5.31 -4.11 -6.87
CA TRP A 584 -5.80 -4.46 -8.20
C TRP A 584 -6.07 -5.97 -8.30
N TYR A 585 -5.10 -6.81 -7.88
CA TYR A 585 -5.28 -8.26 -7.85
C TYR A 585 -6.42 -8.67 -6.92
N ALA A 586 -6.51 -8.04 -5.74
CA ALA A 586 -7.57 -8.33 -4.77
C ALA A 586 -8.96 -8.04 -5.36
N PHE A 587 -9.16 -6.90 -6.00
CA PHE A 587 -10.41 -6.56 -6.67
C PHE A 587 -10.75 -7.52 -7.82
N GLY A 588 -9.81 -7.81 -8.71
CA GLY A 588 -10.00 -8.77 -9.77
C GLY A 588 -10.42 -10.14 -9.25
N ALA A 589 -9.78 -10.60 -8.15
CA ALA A 589 -10.11 -11.86 -7.50
C ALA A 589 -11.48 -11.85 -6.82
N LEU A 590 -11.94 -10.70 -6.30
CA LEU A 590 -13.29 -10.50 -5.76
C LEU A 590 -14.37 -10.49 -6.86
N GLY A 591 -14.01 -10.19 -8.10
CA GLY A 591 -14.92 -10.16 -9.23
C GLY A 591 -15.55 -8.80 -9.52
N PHE A 592 -14.96 -7.70 -9.05
CA PHE A 592 -15.38 -6.34 -9.36
C PHE A 592 -14.23 -5.34 -9.18
N TYR A 593 -14.35 -4.14 -9.77
CA TYR A 593 -13.27 -3.15 -9.78
C TYR A 593 -13.81 -1.70 -9.84
N PRO A 594 -13.22 -0.75 -9.09
CA PRO A 594 -13.58 0.67 -9.10
C PRO A 594 -12.94 1.39 -10.30
N MET A 595 -13.41 1.10 -11.53
CA MET A 595 -12.82 1.65 -12.76
C MET A 595 -12.77 3.19 -12.76
N LEU A 596 -13.79 3.81 -12.21
CA LEU A 596 -13.92 5.27 -12.08
C LEU A 596 -13.90 5.62 -10.59
N VAL A 597 -12.73 6.01 -10.10
CA VAL A 597 -12.59 6.48 -8.71
C VAL A 597 -13.28 7.83 -8.56
N GLY A 598 -14.06 8.01 -7.49
CA GLY A 598 -14.95 9.15 -7.30
C GLY A 598 -16.38 8.89 -7.76
N ASP A 599 -16.67 7.70 -8.31
CA ASP A 599 -18.02 7.19 -8.59
C ASP A 599 -18.36 6.04 -7.63
N GLU A 600 -19.62 5.87 -7.30
CA GLU A 600 -20.06 4.84 -6.34
C GLU A 600 -20.08 3.42 -6.90
N HIS A 601 -19.86 3.21 -8.20
CA HIS A 601 -20.06 1.92 -8.84
C HIS A 601 -18.76 1.14 -9.05
N TYR A 602 -18.93 -0.18 -9.14
CA TYR A 602 -17.91 -1.14 -9.53
C TYR A 602 -18.31 -1.82 -10.85
N GLU A 603 -17.34 -2.02 -11.73
CA GLU A 603 -17.46 -2.86 -12.92
C GLU A 603 -17.24 -4.32 -12.53
N LEU A 604 -18.15 -5.22 -12.94
CA LEU A 604 -18.09 -6.64 -12.60
C LEU A 604 -17.21 -7.42 -13.59
N THR A 605 -16.50 -8.41 -13.05
CA THR A 605 -15.70 -9.38 -13.80
C THR A 605 -15.87 -10.78 -13.21
N SER A 606 -15.20 -11.78 -13.77
CA SER A 606 -15.28 -13.17 -13.26
C SER A 606 -14.49 -13.31 -11.95
N PRO A 607 -15.14 -13.65 -10.80
CA PRO A 607 -14.42 -13.90 -9.56
C PRO A 607 -13.41 -15.05 -9.69
N LEU A 608 -12.27 -14.93 -9.03
CA LEU A 608 -11.24 -15.97 -9.05
C LEU A 608 -11.69 -17.23 -8.30
N PHE A 609 -12.35 -17.04 -7.16
CA PHE A 609 -12.78 -18.09 -6.24
C PHE A 609 -14.24 -18.51 -6.47
N ASP A 610 -14.59 -19.74 -6.05
CA ASP A 610 -15.96 -20.25 -6.22
C ASP A 610 -16.92 -19.60 -5.22
N LYS A 611 -16.41 -19.25 -4.03
CA LYS A 611 -17.17 -18.54 -3.02
C LYS A 611 -16.27 -17.60 -2.22
N ILE A 612 -16.71 -16.36 -2.06
CA ILE A 612 -16.06 -15.35 -1.25
C ILE A 612 -17.06 -14.82 -0.23
N VAL A 613 -16.61 -14.59 0.99
CA VAL A 613 -17.42 -14.00 2.05
C VAL A 613 -16.71 -12.80 2.62
N LEU A 614 -17.27 -11.61 2.43
CA LEU A 614 -16.84 -10.38 3.07
C LEU A 614 -17.64 -10.15 4.35
N ARG A 615 -16.95 -9.90 5.46
CA ARG A 615 -17.54 -9.45 6.72
C ARG A 615 -17.29 -7.95 6.83
N LEU A 616 -18.33 -7.19 6.56
CA LEU A 616 -18.27 -5.74 6.52
C LEU A 616 -18.29 -5.15 7.93
N GLU A 617 -17.65 -4.00 8.13
CA GLU A 617 -17.58 -3.35 9.45
C GLU A 617 -18.95 -2.91 10.00
N ASN A 618 -19.93 -2.66 9.14
CA ASN A 618 -21.31 -2.39 9.55
C ASN A 618 -22.07 -3.61 10.08
N GLY A 619 -21.40 -4.77 10.20
CA GLY A 619 -21.96 -6.04 10.67
C GLY A 619 -22.62 -6.88 9.56
N ASN A 620 -22.81 -6.35 8.37
CA ASN A 620 -23.37 -7.07 7.24
C ASN A 620 -22.37 -8.07 6.65
N LYS A 621 -22.91 -9.03 5.90
CA LYS A 621 -22.15 -10.07 5.23
C LYS A 621 -22.50 -10.10 3.75
N LEU A 622 -21.51 -9.87 2.89
CA LEU A 622 -21.64 -10.08 1.46
C LEU A 622 -21.06 -11.43 1.08
N THR A 623 -21.84 -12.26 0.38
CA THR A 623 -21.39 -13.52 -0.21
C THR A 623 -21.37 -13.39 -1.70
N ILE A 624 -20.20 -13.60 -2.32
CA ILE A 624 -20.00 -13.66 -3.76
C ILE A 624 -19.86 -15.14 -4.10
N GLN A 625 -20.57 -15.61 -5.12
CA GLN A 625 -20.61 -17.02 -5.48
C GLN A 625 -20.70 -17.21 -6.99
N THR A 626 -19.93 -18.17 -7.50
CA THR A 626 -20.06 -18.65 -8.88
C THR A 626 -20.93 -19.90 -8.91
N VAL A 627 -21.77 -20.02 -9.93
CA VAL A 627 -22.66 -21.16 -10.16
C VAL A 627 -22.45 -21.66 -11.57
N ASP A 628 -22.38 -22.99 -11.74
CA ASP A 628 -22.19 -23.71 -13.02
C ASP A 628 -20.90 -23.39 -13.77
N ARG A 629 -19.87 -22.86 -13.08
CA ARG A 629 -18.55 -22.65 -13.66
C ARG A 629 -17.77 -23.96 -13.72
N VAL A 630 -17.88 -24.69 -14.84
CA VAL A 630 -17.16 -25.95 -15.07
C VAL A 630 -15.78 -25.77 -15.70
N GLN A 631 -15.53 -24.62 -16.35
CA GLN A 631 -14.23 -24.23 -16.90
C GLN A 631 -13.92 -22.78 -16.53
N LYS A 632 -12.63 -22.47 -16.36
CA LYS A 632 -12.20 -21.13 -15.91
C LYS A 632 -12.51 -20.01 -16.94
N ASP A 633 -12.57 -20.33 -18.22
CA ASP A 633 -12.72 -19.35 -19.31
C ASP A 633 -14.19 -19.19 -19.77
N MET A 634 -15.13 -19.79 -19.06
CA MET A 634 -16.55 -19.63 -19.39
C MET A 634 -17.00 -18.18 -19.22
N PRO A 635 -17.74 -17.63 -20.19
CA PRO A 635 -18.35 -16.31 -20.02
C PRO A 635 -19.51 -16.36 -19.01
N ILE A 636 -19.68 -15.29 -18.29
CA ILE A 636 -20.80 -15.11 -17.36
C ILE A 636 -22.08 -14.85 -18.19
N ARG A 637 -23.12 -15.66 -17.98
CA ARG A 637 -24.42 -15.50 -18.63
C ARG A 637 -25.27 -14.42 -17.95
N SER A 638 -25.23 -14.37 -16.62
CA SER A 638 -25.97 -13.38 -15.86
C SER A 638 -25.38 -13.20 -14.47
N VAL A 639 -25.59 -12.02 -13.90
CA VAL A 639 -25.27 -11.72 -12.51
C VAL A 639 -26.54 -11.34 -11.78
N THR A 640 -26.74 -11.83 -10.56
CA THR A 640 -27.85 -11.43 -9.70
C THR A 640 -27.35 -10.96 -8.34
N PHE A 641 -28.00 -9.93 -7.81
CA PHE A 641 -27.77 -9.47 -6.43
C PHE A 641 -29.07 -9.58 -5.64
N ASN A 642 -29.05 -10.40 -4.58
CA ASN A 642 -30.24 -10.69 -3.75
C ASN A 642 -31.47 -11.13 -4.56
N GLY A 643 -31.26 -11.86 -5.66
CA GLY A 643 -32.29 -12.36 -6.56
C GLY A 643 -32.68 -11.43 -7.68
N SER A 644 -32.29 -10.17 -7.66
CA SER A 644 -32.50 -9.20 -8.76
C SER A 644 -31.36 -9.26 -9.74
N LYS A 645 -31.66 -9.16 -11.06
CA LYS A 645 -30.66 -9.12 -12.12
C LYS A 645 -29.82 -7.84 -12.00
N VAL A 646 -28.51 -7.98 -12.13
CA VAL A 646 -27.56 -6.86 -12.24
C VAL A 646 -27.40 -6.52 -13.71
N GLU A 647 -27.73 -5.30 -14.08
CA GLU A 647 -27.65 -4.85 -15.47
C GLU A 647 -26.26 -4.28 -15.78
N ASN A 648 -25.86 -4.39 -17.04
CA ASN A 648 -24.63 -3.80 -17.59
C ASN A 648 -23.32 -4.21 -16.86
N PHE A 649 -23.32 -5.32 -16.12
CA PHE A 649 -22.18 -5.77 -15.32
C PHE A 649 -21.65 -4.67 -14.37
N ARG A 650 -22.57 -3.92 -13.73
CA ARG A 650 -22.23 -2.80 -12.87
C ARG A 650 -23.08 -2.80 -11.61
N ILE A 651 -22.48 -2.55 -10.45
CA ILE A 651 -23.17 -2.53 -9.16
C ILE A 651 -22.65 -1.38 -8.28
N SER A 652 -23.52 -0.75 -7.49
CA SER A 652 -23.10 0.33 -6.61
C SER A 652 -22.48 -0.19 -5.30
N HIS A 653 -21.56 0.58 -4.74
CA HIS A 653 -21.00 0.34 -3.40
C HIS A 653 -22.11 0.26 -2.34
N ASN A 654 -23.06 1.20 -2.41
CA ASN A 654 -24.17 1.29 -1.46
C ASN A 654 -25.10 0.09 -1.49
N GLU A 655 -25.19 -0.62 -2.62
CA GLU A 655 -25.87 -1.92 -2.68
C GLU A 655 -25.02 -3.03 -2.03
N LEU A 656 -23.74 -3.13 -2.38
CA LEU A 656 -22.86 -4.18 -1.87
C LEU A 656 -22.76 -4.16 -0.35
N ILE A 657 -22.65 -2.99 0.27
CA ILE A 657 -22.50 -2.87 1.74
C ILE A 657 -23.78 -3.19 2.52
N LYS A 658 -24.95 -3.28 1.87
CA LYS A 658 -26.17 -3.82 2.49
C LYS A 658 -26.02 -5.31 2.79
N GLY A 659 -25.05 -5.97 2.16
CA GLY A 659 -24.86 -7.41 2.30
C GLY A 659 -25.83 -8.23 1.49
N GLY A 660 -25.70 -9.55 1.59
CA GLY A 660 -26.51 -10.50 0.84
C GLY A 660 -25.70 -11.39 -0.09
N LYS A 661 -26.24 -11.69 -1.28
CA LYS A 661 -25.63 -12.63 -2.23
C LYS A 661 -25.48 -11.98 -3.62
N LEU A 662 -24.24 -11.89 -4.10
CA LEU A 662 -23.88 -11.59 -5.47
C LEU A 662 -23.54 -12.93 -6.16
N ILE A 663 -24.35 -13.34 -7.14
CA ILE A 663 -24.24 -14.64 -7.80
C ILE A 663 -23.91 -14.43 -9.27
N PHE A 664 -22.84 -15.08 -9.70
CA PHE A 664 -22.38 -15.13 -11.08
C PHE A 664 -22.78 -16.49 -11.67
N ASN A 665 -23.68 -16.51 -12.65
CA ASN A 665 -24.15 -17.72 -13.33
C ASN A 665 -23.39 -17.86 -14.66
N TYR A 666 -22.80 -19.05 -14.90
CA TYR A 666 -21.99 -19.36 -16.07
C TYR A 666 -22.72 -20.27 -17.04
#